data_1e1bcf52e12413cfc297a8743bc3ff02
#
_entry.id   1e1bcf52e12413cfc297a8743bc3ff02
#
_cell.length_a   1.000
_cell.length_b   1.000
_cell.length_c   1.000
_cell.angle_alpha   90.00
_cell.angle_beta   90.00
_cell.angle_gamma   90.00
#
_symmetry.space_group_name_H-M   'P 1'
#
loop_
_entity.id
_entity.type
_entity.pdbx_description
1 polymer ?
#
loop_
_entity_poly.entity_id
_entity_poly.type
_entity_poly.pdbx_seq_one_letter_code
_entity_poly.pdbx_strand_id
1 'polypeptide(L)'
;MSKQERALRWFVLMLFGLLMALIDPSTSFFSIGSPSMAEVVVQPSLTAEQPLDKQPLETQSFSEVSTEASIELLQVPLQSPPQDLSQNLSQDLSQDLSLAEAEGRALYLEGRFTEAVVQWQIVAEAYAVQQNGLSQAGALSNLSLSYQQLGQWQDAQTAIMESLRLAVAPETVLGIAPEETLETTLERTDIVRWRVLARSLMTQGSLYLALGKTELALTSWQQAADVYEQAADEVGANRAQINQAQALRELGFYRLALEKLSLVVQAMETQPPSALRAIALRRLGEALRLSGQLSASQTALRESLAIARQSGALSEISATLLSLGHTAQSLDNFSEAKDLYAEAIAAISNPQRTLQQVPIWLSQLDLAIATDDAATITRLWPAIQSQFKQIPTSRIALYRQIHWANSLIKFRQQQMVMPVADTSGSSLSGSSLDTSSLPSLERLAQQLHHTIEQARTLDDRRSESYAMGTLGHLYEQNQQWAIAQQLTDRALSLSRIENATDLSYQWQWQLGRLWKNVDNPDYSVAQALEAYQQAIETLGLLRGELSATDGSAQFSFEENVEPIYRQLVGLLLQVAPESPAYSTNLEHAQGVIESLRLAELDNYFKEACVDVKSVDISRADPRAAVVYTIVLEDQLSVLLHLPNQPIQQFSTVVSASEVSALTSQLRQDLVVRSRREYLDSAAQLYDWLVAPAREAIDQSGAETLVFVLDGALQNVPMATLYDGERFLIEDYSIALTPGLTLLNPRTWGRSNLRALIAGMTESRQGLSPLPYVAREVEKIVAEIPRHTVLLDQQFTQNALSEALKSTLHPIVHIATHGQFGSTAEETHLLAWDRLINVREIAQMLQANLGSRADIELLVLSACETASGDQRAALGLAGVAVKAGARSTLGSLWAINDEATAEFVGYFYEQLTQPGVSRAAALRLAQLRLLNDPQYQHPIYWAPYTLLGSWL
;
A
#
# COMPACT_ATOMS: atom_id res chain seq x y z
N MET A 1 -4.46 31.14 18.16
CA MET A 1 -4.31 30.52 16.85
C MET A 1 -5.69 30.17 16.32
N SER A 2 -6.07 30.71 15.17
CA SER A 2 -7.39 30.49 14.59
C SER A 2 -7.54 29.07 14.03
N LYS A 3 -8.79 28.59 13.88
CA LYS A 3 -9.07 27.30 13.24
C LYS A 3 -8.46 27.17 11.82
N GLN A 4 -8.28 28.31 11.14
CA GLN A 4 -7.65 28.37 9.81
C GLN A 4 -6.13 28.14 9.85
N GLU A 5 -5.43 28.59 10.90
CA GLU A 5 -3.98 28.32 11.06
C GLU A 5 -3.69 26.85 11.42
N ARG A 6 -4.61 26.18 12.11
CA ARG A 6 -4.50 24.72 12.35
C ARG A 6 -4.77 23.91 11.09
N ALA A 7 -5.74 24.31 10.28
CA ALA A 7 -6.01 23.67 9.00
C ALA A 7 -4.84 23.83 8.03
N LEU A 8 -4.20 25.00 8.00
CA LEU A 8 -3.04 25.25 7.12
C LEU A 8 -1.80 24.44 7.58
N ARG A 9 -1.58 24.28 8.90
CA ARG A 9 -0.50 23.42 9.42
C ARG A 9 -0.75 21.92 9.18
N TRP A 10 -1.99 21.49 9.28
CA TRP A 10 -2.37 20.12 8.89
C TRP A 10 -2.19 19.88 7.40
N PHE A 11 -2.49 20.87 6.57
CA PHE A 11 -2.32 20.79 5.11
C PHE A 11 -0.85 20.68 4.68
N VAL A 12 0.05 21.34 5.41
CA VAL A 12 1.50 21.34 5.15
C VAL A 12 2.18 20.04 5.63
N LEU A 13 1.58 19.32 6.59
CA LEU A 13 2.14 18.08 7.16
C LEU A 13 1.81 16.81 6.34
N MET A 14 1.00 16.93 5.31
CA MET A 14 0.53 15.79 4.52
C MET A 14 1.22 15.64 3.15
N LEU A 15 2.47 16.03 3.02
CA LEU A 15 3.24 15.96 1.77
C LEU A 15 3.98 14.63 1.63
N PHE A 16 3.22 13.59 1.25
CA PHE A 16 3.81 12.25 1.15
C PHE A 16 3.29 11.42 0.02
N GLY A 17 4.10 10.89 -0.75
CA GLY A 17 3.72 9.97 -1.79
C GLY A 17 4.77 9.67 -2.83
N LEU A 18 6.02 9.63 -2.44
CA LEU A 18 7.07 9.64 -3.44
C LEU A 18 7.61 8.28 -3.84
N LEU A 19 7.45 7.30 -2.99
CA LEU A 19 7.82 5.93 -3.38
C LEU A 19 7.06 5.46 -4.61
N MET A 20 5.88 6.03 -4.84
CA MET A 20 4.93 5.58 -5.85
C MET A 20 5.16 6.14 -7.24
N ALA A 21 5.79 7.30 -7.37
CA ALA A 21 6.22 7.81 -8.68
C ALA A 21 7.30 6.93 -9.33
N LEU A 22 7.94 6.07 -8.52
CA LEU A 22 8.99 5.16 -8.96
C LEU A 22 8.49 3.92 -9.67
N ILE A 23 7.23 3.56 -9.43
CA ILE A 23 6.70 2.26 -9.83
C ILE A 23 5.87 2.35 -11.07
N ASP A 24 5.27 3.50 -11.32
CA ASP A 24 4.43 3.69 -12.48
C ASP A 24 5.00 4.75 -13.42
N PRO A 25 5.76 4.29 -14.39
CA PRO A 25 6.37 5.12 -15.40
C PRO A 25 5.40 5.66 -16.45
N SER A 26 4.17 5.23 -16.45
CA SER A 26 3.12 5.72 -17.33
C SER A 26 2.48 7.02 -16.80
N THR A 27 3.06 7.65 -15.77
CA THR A 27 2.55 8.89 -15.18
C THR A 27 2.65 10.12 -16.07
N SER A 28 3.37 10.07 -17.17
CA SER A 28 3.33 11.17 -18.12
C SER A 28 2.11 11.03 -19.04
N PHE A 29 1.19 11.89 -18.86
CA PHE A 29 0.02 12.08 -19.76
C PHE A 29 0.43 12.38 -21.21
N PHE A 30 1.72 12.60 -21.44
CA PHE A 30 2.34 13.01 -22.68
C PHE A 30 3.46 12.07 -23.13
N SER A 31 3.41 10.78 -22.83
CA SER A 31 4.39 9.85 -23.39
C SER A 31 4.03 9.56 -24.85
N ILE A 32 4.41 10.44 -25.71
CA ILE A 32 4.46 10.22 -27.16
C ILE A 32 5.91 10.11 -27.55
N GLY A 33 6.21 9.01 -28.16
CA GLY A 33 7.49 8.48 -28.54
C GLY A 33 8.65 9.42 -28.83
N SER A 34 9.79 9.00 -28.41
CA SER A 34 11.08 9.57 -28.80
C SER A 34 11.56 9.01 -30.14
N PRO A 35 12.26 9.81 -30.93
CA PRO A 35 12.74 9.40 -32.23
C PRO A 35 14.06 8.63 -32.19
N SER A 36 14.24 7.82 -33.21
CA SER A 36 15.46 7.16 -33.56
C SER A 36 16.49 8.08 -34.20
N MET A 37 17.72 7.78 -34.04
CA MET A 37 18.75 8.08 -35.04
C MET A 37 19.38 6.81 -35.60
N ALA A 38 19.44 6.85 -36.85
CA ALA A 38 19.97 6.06 -37.95
C ALA A 38 21.18 5.16 -37.75
N GLU A 39 21.05 4.09 -38.46
CA GLU A 39 21.95 3.43 -39.41
C GLU A 39 23.30 2.88 -38.92
N VAL A 40 23.44 1.59 -39.03
CA VAL A 40 24.43 0.94 -39.94
C VAL A 40 23.97 -0.45 -40.33
N VAL A 41 23.97 -0.68 -41.62
CA VAL A 41 23.68 -1.90 -42.40
C VAL A 41 24.72 -3.00 -42.16
N VAL A 42 24.30 -4.25 -41.97
CA VAL A 42 24.98 -5.42 -42.53
C VAL A 42 23.97 -6.58 -42.68
N GLN A 43 23.74 -7.00 -43.91
CA GLN A 43 23.25 -8.34 -44.27
C GLN A 43 24.46 -9.33 -44.33
N PRO A 44 24.34 -10.65 -44.56
CA PRO A 44 23.23 -11.44 -45.12
C PRO A 44 23.08 -12.88 -44.62
N SER A 45 22.11 -13.54 -45.20
CA SER A 45 22.03 -14.86 -45.85
C SER A 45 21.22 -15.99 -45.19
N LEU A 46 20.14 -16.29 -45.89
CA LEU A 46 19.67 -17.55 -46.50
C LEU A 46 19.47 -18.81 -45.61
N THR A 47 18.24 -19.31 -45.54
CA THR A 47 17.73 -20.33 -46.46
C THR A 47 16.22 -20.57 -46.28
N ALA A 48 15.59 -20.78 -47.37
CA ALA A 48 14.32 -21.15 -47.88
C ALA A 48 13.55 -22.29 -47.18
N GLU A 49 12.19 -22.18 -47.12
CA GLU A 49 11.30 -23.05 -47.92
C GLU A 49 9.86 -22.54 -47.87
N GLN A 50 9.12 -22.80 -48.93
CA GLN A 50 7.89 -22.21 -49.47
C GLN A 50 6.61 -22.92 -48.98
N PRO A 51 5.45 -22.61 -49.61
CA PRO A 51 4.45 -21.60 -49.26
C PRO A 51 3.01 -22.18 -49.16
N LEU A 52 2.06 -21.41 -48.59
CA LEU A 52 0.63 -21.66 -48.87
C LEU A 52 -0.16 -20.33 -48.97
N ASP A 53 -0.70 -20.23 -50.14
CA ASP A 53 -1.78 -19.47 -50.75
C ASP A 53 -2.22 -18.09 -50.16
N LYS A 54 -2.12 -17.14 -51.06
CA LYS A 54 -2.65 -15.78 -51.04
C LYS A 54 -4.09 -15.73 -51.54
N GLN A 55 -4.95 -15.01 -50.81
CA GLN A 55 -5.96 -14.18 -51.46
C GLN A 55 -5.82 -12.74 -50.96
N PRO A 56 -6.00 -11.73 -51.80
CA PRO A 56 -5.74 -10.34 -51.46
C PRO A 56 -6.96 -9.73 -50.78
N LEU A 57 -6.80 -9.16 -49.58
CA LEU A 57 -7.72 -8.21 -48.99
C LEU A 57 -7.21 -6.81 -49.25
N GLU A 58 -8.09 -6.04 -49.83
CA GLU A 58 -7.92 -4.67 -50.27
C GLU A 58 -7.35 -3.77 -49.13
N THR A 59 -6.34 -3.02 -49.51
CA THR A 59 -5.77 -1.94 -48.70
C THR A 59 -6.78 -0.79 -48.55
N GLN A 60 -7.51 -0.80 -47.47
CA GLN A 60 -8.09 0.44 -46.95
C GLN A 60 -7.16 1.01 -45.87
N SER A 61 -6.76 2.24 -46.09
CA SER A 61 -5.85 3.02 -45.27
C SER A 61 -6.34 3.16 -43.83
N PHE A 62 -5.79 2.37 -42.91
CA PHE A 62 -5.92 2.57 -41.47
C PHE A 62 -4.84 3.55 -40.95
N SER A 63 -4.98 4.83 -41.20
CA SER A 63 -4.06 5.85 -40.68
C SER A 63 -4.70 6.89 -39.75
N GLU A 64 -5.96 6.75 -39.34
CA GLU A 64 -6.64 7.85 -38.66
C GLU A 64 -7.18 7.59 -37.24
N VAL A 65 -7.08 6.40 -36.63
CA VAL A 65 -7.81 6.13 -35.37
C VAL A 65 -6.94 6.07 -34.11
N SER A 66 -5.59 6.04 -34.20
CA SER A 66 -4.74 5.79 -33.01
C SER A 66 -4.20 7.01 -32.26
N THR A 67 -4.70 8.22 -32.56
CA THR A 67 -4.08 9.46 -32.06
C THR A 67 -5.02 10.39 -31.24
N GLU A 68 -6.27 10.02 -31.01
CA GLU A 68 -7.27 10.98 -30.50
C GLU A 68 -7.01 11.49 -29.07
N ALA A 69 -6.50 10.74 -28.14
CA ALA A 69 -6.32 11.24 -26.76
C ALA A 69 -5.14 12.22 -26.59
N SER A 70 -4.09 12.05 -27.38
CA SER A 70 -2.96 13.00 -27.43
C SER A 70 -3.20 14.08 -28.49
N ILE A 71 -4.00 13.79 -29.49
CA ILE A 71 -4.41 14.68 -30.57
C ILE A 71 -5.35 15.80 -30.07
N GLU A 72 -6.21 15.53 -29.10
CA GLU A 72 -7.18 16.52 -28.60
C GLU A 72 -6.57 17.71 -27.83
N LEU A 73 -5.37 17.62 -27.31
CA LEU A 73 -4.64 18.79 -26.81
C LEU A 73 -4.20 19.71 -27.96
N LEU A 74 -4.03 19.13 -29.17
CA LEU A 74 -3.62 19.83 -30.39
C LEU A 74 -4.76 19.99 -31.41
N GLN A 75 -5.95 19.42 -31.20
CA GLN A 75 -7.04 19.32 -32.17
C GLN A 75 -8.26 20.22 -31.87
N VAL A 76 -8.11 21.52 -31.76
CA VAL A 76 -9.25 22.39 -32.10
C VAL A 76 -8.80 23.31 -33.21
N PRO A 77 -9.35 23.18 -34.43
CA PRO A 77 -9.22 24.25 -35.42
C PRO A 77 -9.85 25.51 -34.85
N LEU A 78 -9.10 26.58 -34.74
CA LEU A 78 -9.64 27.89 -34.48
C LEU A 78 -10.58 28.21 -35.66
N GLN A 79 -11.87 28.22 -35.41
CA GLN A 79 -12.85 28.64 -36.44
C GLN A 79 -12.56 30.10 -36.82
N SER A 80 -12.42 30.33 -38.11
CA SER A 80 -12.12 31.64 -38.70
C SER A 80 -13.16 32.68 -38.28
N PRO A 81 -12.77 33.96 -38.07
CA PRO A 81 -13.71 35.07 -37.87
C PRO A 81 -14.54 35.36 -39.13
N PRO A 82 -15.71 36.03 -39.01
CA PRO A 82 -16.60 36.27 -40.13
C PRO A 82 -15.97 37.18 -41.18
N GLN A 83 -16.20 36.83 -42.43
CA GLN A 83 -15.69 37.46 -43.63
C GLN A 83 -16.26 38.87 -43.81
N ASP A 84 -15.37 39.88 -43.96
CA ASP A 84 -15.59 40.94 -44.94
C ASP A 84 -14.29 41.57 -45.42
N LEU A 85 -14.10 41.53 -46.75
CA LEU A 85 -13.35 42.40 -47.62
C LEU A 85 -11.82 42.62 -47.42
N SER A 86 -11.04 41.49 -47.50
CA SER A 86 -9.68 41.53 -48.11
C SER A 86 -9.29 40.10 -48.56
N GLN A 87 -10.11 39.50 -49.39
CA GLN A 87 -10.32 38.03 -49.43
C GLN A 87 -9.28 37.20 -50.16
N ASN A 88 -8.28 37.70 -50.83
CA ASN A 88 -7.39 36.82 -51.64
C ASN A 88 -5.95 36.70 -51.15
N LEU A 89 -5.42 37.67 -50.41
CA LEU A 89 -4.07 37.56 -49.82
C LEU A 89 -4.09 37.00 -48.38
N SER A 90 -5.23 37.09 -47.65
CA SER A 90 -5.36 36.57 -46.30
C SER A 90 -5.77 35.09 -46.28
N GLN A 91 -6.39 34.57 -47.34
CA GLN A 91 -6.75 33.15 -47.42
C GLN A 91 -5.53 32.24 -47.64
N ASP A 92 -4.59 32.62 -48.51
CA ASP A 92 -3.34 31.83 -48.74
C ASP A 92 -2.49 31.80 -47.46
N LEU A 93 -2.33 32.94 -46.77
CA LEU A 93 -1.58 33.02 -45.49
C LEU A 93 -2.24 32.25 -44.34
N SER A 94 -3.58 32.18 -44.27
CA SER A 94 -4.28 31.43 -43.23
C SER A 94 -4.26 29.92 -43.49
N GLN A 95 -4.27 29.52 -44.78
CA GLN A 95 -4.10 28.12 -45.17
C GLN A 95 -2.68 27.62 -44.93
N ASP A 96 -1.66 28.41 -45.19
CA ASP A 96 -0.27 28.09 -44.93
C ASP A 96 0.02 27.96 -43.43
N LEU A 97 -0.59 28.77 -42.55
CA LEU A 97 -0.45 28.68 -41.11
C LEU A 97 -1.17 27.48 -40.52
N SER A 98 -2.35 27.13 -41.02
CA SER A 98 -3.04 25.91 -40.58
C SER A 98 -2.30 24.64 -40.96
N LEU A 99 -1.62 24.63 -42.13
CA LEU A 99 -0.74 23.55 -42.57
C LEU A 99 0.51 23.44 -41.68
N ALA A 100 1.11 24.59 -41.35
CA ALA A 100 2.27 24.67 -40.46
C ALA A 100 1.95 24.20 -39.03
N GLU A 101 0.77 24.49 -38.51
CA GLU A 101 0.29 23.93 -37.24
C GLU A 101 0.10 22.41 -37.30
N ALA A 102 -0.49 21.91 -38.39
CA ALA A 102 -0.67 20.49 -38.61
C ALA A 102 0.67 19.75 -38.68
N GLU A 103 1.67 20.34 -39.35
CA GLU A 103 3.02 19.84 -39.43
C GLU A 103 3.71 19.83 -38.05
N GLY A 104 3.62 20.92 -37.29
CA GLY A 104 4.13 20.97 -35.91
C GLY A 104 3.52 19.90 -35.01
N ARG A 105 2.22 19.63 -35.16
CA ARG A 105 1.53 18.54 -34.46
C ARG A 105 2.04 17.16 -34.91
N ALA A 106 2.17 16.94 -36.21
CA ALA A 106 2.67 15.70 -36.77
C ALA A 106 4.10 15.38 -36.29
N LEU A 107 4.99 16.37 -36.34
CA LEU A 107 6.38 16.24 -35.87
C LEU A 107 6.43 15.88 -34.37
N TYR A 108 5.59 16.52 -33.55
CA TYR A 108 5.49 16.20 -32.13
C TYR A 108 5.00 14.76 -31.92
N LEU A 109 3.97 14.32 -32.65
CA LEU A 109 3.42 12.96 -32.57
C LEU A 109 4.39 11.90 -33.09
N GLU A 110 5.21 12.22 -34.09
CA GLU A 110 6.30 11.37 -34.58
C GLU A 110 7.48 11.28 -33.59
N GLY A 111 7.51 12.15 -32.56
CA GLY A 111 8.63 12.23 -31.60
C GLY A 111 9.83 13.06 -32.12
N ARG A 112 9.69 13.78 -33.21
CA ARG A 112 10.68 14.68 -33.81
C ARG A 112 10.65 16.04 -33.09
N PHE A 113 10.91 16.04 -31.78
CA PHE A 113 10.69 17.19 -30.92
C PHE A 113 11.52 18.41 -31.26
N THR A 114 12.76 18.22 -31.71
CA THR A 114 13.63 19.33 -32.16
C THR A 114 13.05 20.06 -33.34
N GLU A 115 12.51 19.30 -34.30
CA GLU A 115 11.87 19.87 -35.49
C GLU A 115 10.52 20.51 -35.14
N ALA A 116 9.75 19.88 -34.23
CA ALA A 116 8.52 20.44 -33.70
C ALA A 116 8.76 21.79 -33.00
N VAL A 117 9.85 21.95 -32.25
CA VAL A 117 10.22 23.25 -31.64
C VAL A 117 10.41 24.32 -32.70
N VAL A 118 11.18 24.04 -33.75
CA VAL A 118 11.42 24.99 -34.84
C VAL A 118 10.10 25.39 -35.52
N GLN A 119 9.26 24.38 -35.80
CA GLN A 119 7.97 24.61 -36.45
C GLN A 119 7.01 25.48 -35.57
N TRP A 120 6.90 25.16 -34.26
CA TRP A 120 6.07 25.93 -33.34
C TRP A 120 6.62 27.36 -33.10
N GLN A 121 7.94 27.56 -33.15
CA GLN A 121 8.50 28.93 -33.11
C GLN A 121 8.05 29.74 -34.31
N ILE A 122 8.16 29.20 -35.54
CA ILE A 122 7.69 29.84 -36.77
C ILE A 122 6.20 30.20 -36.68
N VAL A 123 5.37 29.25 -36.23
CA VAL A 123 3.92 29.46 -36.07
C VAL A 123 3.63 30.57 -35.04
N ALA A 124 4.30 30.56 -33.88
CA ALA A 124 4.11 31.56 -32.84
C ALA A 124 4.52 32.97 -33.29
N GLU A 125 5.64 33.10 -34.02
CA GLU A 125 6.10 34.36 -34.58
C GLU A 125 5.15 34.88 -35.66
N ALA A 126 4.64 34.01 -36.54
CA ALA A 126 3.70 34.41 -37.57
C ALA A 126 2.38 34.93 -36.98
N TYR A 127 1.86 34.31 -35.92
CA TYR A 127 0.69 34.81 -35.20
C TYR A 127 0.99 36.12 -34.45
N ALA A 128 2.19 36.31 -33.93
CA ALA A 128 2.60 37.57 -33.32
C ALA A 128 2.58 38.73 -34.34
N VAL A 129 3.10 38.50 -35.55
CA VAL A 129 3.06 39.49 -36.68
C VAL A 129 1.62 39.82 -37.07
N GLN A 130 0.71 38.85 -37.03
CA GLN A 130 -0.71 39.06 -37.30
C GLN A 130 -1.47 39.68 -36.12
N GLN A 131 -0.85 39.98 -35.02
CA GLN A 131 -1.45 40.45 -33.74
C GLN A 131 -2.56 39.50 -33.25
N ASN A 132 -2.51 38.22 -33.58
CA ASN A 132 -3.46 37.21 -33.12
C ASN A 132 -2.95 36.55 -31.83
N GLY A 133 -3.13 37.22 -30.69
CA GLY A 133 -2.60 36.78 -29.40
C GLY A 133 -3.13 35.44 -28.92
N LEU A 134 -4.39 35.08 -29.24
CA LEU A 134 -4.95 33.78 -28.80
C LEU A 134 -4.34 32.59 -29.57
N SER A 135 -4.19 32.71 -30.89
CA SER A 135 -3.51 31.66 -31.68
C SER A 135 -2.04 31.58 -31.32
N GLN A 136 -1.37 32.69 -31.06
CA GLN A 136 0.00 32.76 -30.55
C GLN A 136 0.11 32.03 -29.22
N ALA A 137 -0.82 32.25 -28.28
CA ALA A 137 -0.84 31.55 -26.99
C ALA A 137 -0.94 30.01 -27.16
N GLY A 138 -1.80 29.54 -28.06
CA GLY A 138 -1.91 28.13 -28.39
C GLY A 138 -0.61 27.52 -28.94
N ALA A 139 0.04 28.25 -29.90
CA ALA A 139 1.33 27.84 -30.47
C ALA A 139 2.45 27.79 -29.41
N LEU A 140 2.50 28.79 -28.52
CA LEU A 140 3.46 28.84 -27.41
C LEU A 140 3.24 27.73 -26.36
N SER A 141 1.99 27.34 -26.13
CA SER A 141 1.68 26.17 -25.27
C SER A 141 2.23 24.88 -25.88
N ASN A 142 2.07 24.66 -27.19
CA ASN A 142 2.61 23.52 -27.91
C ASN A 142 4.15 23.56 -28.00
N LEU A 143 4.73 24.75 -28.15
CA LEU A 143 6.17 24.96 -28.08
C LEU A 143 6.72 24.56 -26.71
N SER A 144 6.06 24.96 -25.62
CA SER A 144 6.42 24.57 -24.26
C SER A 144 6.38 23.04 -24.11
N LEU A 145 5.36 22.36 -24.61
CA LEU A 145 5.29 20.89 -24.61
C LEU A 145 6.48 20.27 -25.34
N SER A 146 6.85 20.81 -26.49
CA SER A 146 7.99 20.31 -27.28
C SER A 146 9.32 20.49 -26.53
N TYR A 147 9.51 21.65 -25.87
CA TYR A 147 10.67 21.88 -25.00
C TYR A 147 10.71 20.94 -23.79
N GLN A 148 9.55 20.64 -23.18
CA GLN A 148 9.46 19.68 -22.06
C GLN A 148 9.96 18.28 -22.48
N GLN A 149 9.64 17.82 -23.69
CA GLN A 149 10.11 16.54 -24.21
C GLN A 149 11.62 16.51 -24.45
N LEU A 150 12.25 17.66 -24.68
CA LEU A 150 13.70 17.80 -24.85
C LEU A 150 14.45 18.06 -23.52
N GLY A 151 13.70 18.24 -22.40
CA GLY A 151 14.30 18.63 -21.11
C GLY A 151 14.80 20.07 -21.07
N GLN A 152 14.37 20.91 -21.99
CA GLN A 152 14.71 22.35 -22.06
C GLN A 152 13.73 23.15 -21.16
N TRP A 153 13.91 22.98 -19.83
CA TRP A 153 12.93 23.42 -18.83
C TRP A 153 12.74 24.93 -18.79
N GLN A 154 13.81 25.69 -18.95
CA GLN A 154 13.77 27.15 -18.89
C GLN A 154 13.04 27.74 -20.11
N ASP A 155 13.30 27.18 -21.29
CA ASP A 155 12.61 27.58 -22.53
C ASP A 155 11.14 27.19 -22.46
N ALA A 156 10.82 25.99 -21.92
CA ALA A 156 9.47 25.53 -21.69
C ALA A 156 8.71 26.47 -20.74
N GLN A 157 9.35 26.91 -19.66
CA GLN A 157 8.76 27.84 -18.70
C GLN A 157 8.51 29.21 -19.30
N THR A 158 9.45 29.71 -20.06
CA THR A 158 9.31 31.02 -20.75
C THR A 158 8.15 30.99 -21.75
N ALA A 159 8.08 29.94 -22.56
CA ALA A 159 7.01 29.79 -23.55
C ALA A 159 5.61 29.68 -22.90
N ILE A 160 5.48 28.90 -21.81
CA ILE A 160 4.16 28.74 -21.17
C ILE A 160 3.73 29.98 -20.39
N MET A 161 4.64 30.71 -19.78
CA MET A 161 4.32 31.97 -19.09
C MET A 161 3.84 33.01 -20.08
N GLU A 162 4.46 33.13 -21.25
CA GLU A 162 4.01 34.04 -22.29
C GLU A 162 2.67 33.59 -22.90
N SER A 163 2.45 32.30 -23.09
CA SER A 163 1.16 31.73 -23.50
C SER A 163 0.03 32.14 -22.53
N LEU A 164 0.26 31.99 -21.23
CA LEU A 164 -0.70 32.37 -20.18
C LEU A 164 -0.97 33.88 -20.19
N ARG A 165 0.08 34.69 -20.32
CA ARG A 165 -0.05 36.16 -20.39
C ARG A 165 -0.93 36.61 -21.54
N LEU A 166 -0.80 35.98 -22.71
CA LEU A 166 -1.61 36.29 -23.90
C LEU A 166 -3.04 35.76 -23.80
N ALA A 167 -3.25 34.65 -23.11
CA ALA A 167 -4.57 34.01 -22.92
C ALA A 167 -5.44 34.76 -21.90
N VAL A 168 -4.84 35.42 -20.89
CA VAL A 168 -5.57 36.22 -19.89
C VAL A 168 -5.98 37.57 -20.47
N ALA A 169 -7.26 37.95 -20.37
CA ALA A 169 -7.74 39.26 -20.84
C ALA A 169 -7.20 40.39 -19.93
N PRO A 170 -6.89 41.58 -20.49
CA PRO A 170 -6.40 42.73 -19.69
C PRO A 170 -7.35 43.14 -18.56
N GLU A 171 -8.63 42.92 -18.70
CA GLU A 171 -9.68 43.30 -17.75
C GLU A 171 -9.83 42.37 -16.53
N THR A 172 -9.34 41.14 -16.62
CA THR A 172 -9.39 40.17 -15.52
C THR A 172 -8.27 40.35 -14.47
N VAL A 173 -7.31 41.24 -14.73
CA VAL A 173 -6.21 41.56 -13.78
C VAL A 173 -6.66 42.46 -12.63
N LEU A 174 -7.82 43.11 -12.75
CA LEU A 174 -8.36 44.08 -11.79
C LEU A 174 -9.60 43.56 -11.08
N GLY A 175 -9.69 42.41 -10.59
CA GLY A 175 -10.56 41.91 -9.47
C GLY A 175 -11.92 42.62 -9.19
N ILE A 176 -12.52 43.33 -10.13
CA ILE A 176 -13.80 44.07 -10.01
C ILE A 176 -14.57 43.87 -11.31
N ALA A 177 -15.40 42.83 -11.36
CA ALA A 177 -16.46 42.74 -12.35
C ALA A 177 -17.66 43.58 -11.84
N PRO A 178 -18.24 44.50 -12.63
CA PRO A 178 -19.51 45.15 -12.27
C PRO A 178 -20.64 44.13 -12.37
N GLU A 179 -21.45 44.03 -11.32
CA GLU A 179 -22.52 43.02 -11.12
C GLU A 179 -23.74 43.15 -12.10
N GLU A 180 -23.73 43.96 -13.14
CA GLU A 180 -24.96 44.26 -13.88
C GLU A 180 -25.05 43.86 -15.37
N THR A 181 -24.13 43.05 -15.95
CA THR A 181 -24.24 42.63 -17.37
C THR A 181 -23.89 41.18 -17.69
N LEU A 182 -24.10 40.26 -16.77
CA LEU A 182 -23.66 38.84 -16.93
C LEU A 182 -24.70 37.89 -17.58
N GLU A 183 -25.87 38.35 -18.02
CA GLU A 183 -26.96 37.48 -18.51
C GLU A 183 -27.17 37.42 -20.02
N THR A 184 -26.50 38.19 -20.81
CA THR A 184 -26.71 38.15 -22.26
C THR A 184 -25.41 38.25 -23.04
N THR A 185 -25.04 37.18 -23.73
CA THR A 185 -23.94 37.02 -24.68
C THR A 185 -22.56 36.75 -24.09
N LEU A 186 -22.32 35.49 -23.63
CA LEU A 186 -21.01 34.90 -23.78
C LEU A 186 -20.68 34.87 -25.27
N GLU A 187 -19.90 35.83 -25.73
CA GLU A 187 -19.48 35.88 -27.14
C GLU A 187 -18.62 34.63 -27.41
N ARG A 188 -18.77 34.04 -28.61
CA ARG A 188 -18.02 32.84 -29.06
C ARG A 188 -16.51 33.00 -28.90
N THR A 189 -16.02 34.22 -28.85
CA THR A 189 -14.63 34.64 -28.59
C THR A 189 -14.18 34.32 -27.16
N ASP A 190 -15.02 34.41 -26.16
CA ASP A 190 -14.67 34.13 -24.76
C ASP A 190 -14.52 32.64 -24.51
N ILE A 191 -15.35 31.78 -25.10
CA ILE A 191 -15.21 30.32 -24.99
C ILE A 191 -13.90 29.84 -25.61
N VAL A 192 -13.50 30.38 -26.77
CA VAL A 192 -12.22 30.04 -27.41
C VAL A 192 -11.05 30.47 -26.51
N ARG A 193 -11.11 31.67 -25.94
CA ARG A 193 -10.10 32.19 -25.00
C ARG A 193 -9.96 31.29 -23.79
N TRP A 194 -11.07 30.91 -23.17
CA TRP A 194 -11.06 30.05 -21.98
C TRP A 194 -10.48 28.67 -22.29
N ARG A 195 -10.80 28.08 -23.44
CA ARG A 195 -10.16 26.81 -23.86
C ARG A 195 -8.66 26.92 -24.06
N VAL A 196 -8.17 28.05 -24.62
CA VAL A 196 -6.73 28.30 -24.76
C VAL A 196 -6.07 28.46 -23.39
N LEU A 197 -6.68 29.24 -22.48
CA LEU A 197 -6.20 29.45 -21.13
C LEU A 197 -6.12 28.08 -20.36
N ALA A 198 -7.19 27.29 -20.42
CA ALA A 198 -7.24 26.00 -19.76
C ALA A 198 -6.15 25.04 -20.26
N ARG A 199 -5.90 25.01 -21.58
CA ARG A 199 -4.79 24.23 -22.15
C ARG A 199 -3.43 24.70 -21.69
N SER A 200 -3.21 26.02 -21.64
CA SER A 200 -1.96 26.57 -21.15
C SER A 200 -1.72 26.21 -19.68
N LEU A 201 -2.78 26.24 -18.85
CA LEU A 201 -2.73 25.77 -17.45
C LEU A 201 -2.45 24.26 -17.36
N MET A 202 -3.04 23.43 -18.25
CA MET A 202 -2.74 22.01 -18.34
C MET A 202 -1.26 21.77 -18.65
N THR A 203 -0.71 22.49 -19.62
CA THR A 203 0.72 22.41 -20.02
C THR A 203 1.64 22.90 -18.88
N GLN A 204 1.25 23.97 -18.17
CA GLN A 204 1.97 24.46 -17.00
C GLN A 204 2.00 23.41 -15.87
N GLY A 205 0.86 22.78 -15.59
CA GLY A 205 0.79 21.71 -14.60
C GLY A 205 1.72 20.55 -14.94
N SER A 206 1.78 20.14 -16.21
CA SER A 206 2.71 19.10 -16.67
C SER A 206 4.18 19.49 -16.51
N LEU A 207 4.51 20.75 -16.79
CA LEU A 207 5.86 21.28 -16.54
C LEU A 207 6.22 21.22 -15.06
N TYR A 208 5.33 21.70 -14.18
CA TYR A 208 5.56 21.67 -12.74
C TYR A 208 5.74 20.26 -12.21
N LEU A 209 4.94 19.30 -12.69
CA LEU A 209 5.09 17.91 -12.30
C LEU A 209 6.47 17.34 -12.71
N ALA A 210 6.91 17.60 -13.94
CA ALA A 210 8.21 17.15 -14.45
C ALA A 210 9.38 17.75 -13.67
N LEU A 211 9.22 18.97 -13.17
CA LEU A 211 10.18 19.67 -12.28
C LEU A 211 10.03 19.27 -10.79
N GLY A 212 9.07 18.42 -10.46
CA GLY A 212 8.83 18.00 -9.10
C GLY A 212 8.08 18.98 -8.21
N LYS A 213 7.49 20.02 -8.78
CA LYS A 213 6.67 21.02 -8.06
C LYS A 213 5.20 20.57 -8.03
N THR A 214 4.94 19.44 -7.35
CA THR A 214 3.66 18.73 -7.46
C THR A 214 2.45 19.53 -6.95
N GLU A 215 2.62 20.36 -5.91
CA GLU A 215 1.54 21.25 -5.44
C GLU A 215 1.18 22.31 -6.47
N LEU A 216 2.19 22.89 -7.14
CA LEU A 216 1.95 23.86 -8.22
C LEU A 216 1.29 23.19 -9.42
N ALA A 217 1.64 21.93 -9.72
CA ALA A 217 0.98 21.15 -10.75
C ALA A 217 -0.51 20.93 -10.40
N LEU A 218 -0.80 20.51 -9.15
CA LEU A 218 -2.17 20.34 -8.65
C LEU A 218 -2.97 21.64 -8.79
N THR A 219 -2.42 22.76 -8.34
CA THR A 219 -3.07 24.08 -8.43
C THR A 219 -3.36 24.48 -9.88
N SER A 220 -2.39 24.30 -10.79
CA SER A 220 -2.57 24.60 -12.22
C SER A 220 -3.67 23.74 -12.84
N TRP A 221 -3.76 22.47 -12.49
CA TRP A 221 -4.81 21.58 -12.99
C TRP A 221 -6.18 21.81 -12.34
N GLN A 222 -6.23 22.31 -11.10
CA GLN A 222 -7.48 22.79 -10.49
C GLN A 222 -8.02 23.99 -11.25
N GLN A 223 -7.18 25.01 -11.48
CA GLN A 223 -7.55 26.17 -12.27
C GLN A 223 -7.95 25.80 -13.71
N ALA A 224 -7.25 24.82 -14.34
CA ALA A 224 -7.62 24.34 -15.66
C ALA A 224 -9.02 23.71 -15.68
N ALA A 225 -9.37 22.90 -14.67
CA ALA A 225 -10.70 22.29 -14.56
C ALA A 225 -11.80 23.35 -14.45
N ASP A 226 -11.62 24.35 -13.56
CA ASP A 226 -12.58 25.43 -13.34
C ASP A 226 -12.81 26.23 -14.65
N VAL A 227 -11.73 26.50 -15.41
CA VAL A 227 -11.82 27.21 -16.70
C VAL A 227 -12.46 26.36 -17.79
N TYR A 228 -12.22 25.03 -17.83
CA TYR A 228 -12.92 24.12 -18.75
C TYR A 228 -14.41 24.02 -18.44
N GLU A 229 -14.80 23.99 -17.16
CA GLU A 229 -16.20 24.01 -16.74
C GLU A 229 -16.90 25.30 -17.21
N GLN A 230 -16.26 26.47 -17.06
CA GLN A 230 -16.75 27.73 -17.56
C GLN A 230 -16.87 27.75 -19.10
N ALA A 231 -15.99 27.05 -19.82
CA ALA A 231 -16.03 26.89 -21.27
C ALA A 231 -17.03 25.78 -21.72
N ALA A 232 -17.76 25.13 -20.83
CA ALA A 232 -18.63 23.99 -21.09
C ALA A 232 -17.88 22.85 -21.83
N ASP A 233 -16.61 22.63 -21.52
CA ASP A 233 -15.75 21.59 -22.09
C ASP A 233 -15.58 20.46 -21.08
N GLU A 234 -16.56 19.53 -21.02
CA GLU A 234 -16.56 18.38 -20.10
C GLU A 234 -15.36 17.47 -20.31
N VAL A 235 -14.91 17.27 -21.55
CA VAL A 235 -13.76 16.41 -21.88
C VAL A 235 -12.48 17.01 -21.31
N GLY A 236 -12.31 18.33 -21.47
CA GLY A 236 -11.19 19.07 -20.91
C GLY A 236 -11.21 19.04 -19.36
N ALA A 237 -12.37 19.24 -18.75
CA ALA A 237 -12.54 19.20 -17.30
C ALA A 237 -12.20 17.81 -16.73
N ASN A 238 -12.74 16.73 -17.31
CA ASN A 238 -12.42 15.37 -16.91
C ASN A 238 -10.91 15.07 -17.00
N ARG A 239 -10.26 15.52 -18.08
CA ARG A 239 -8.80 15.36 -18.23
C ARG A 239 -8.02 16.10 -17.14
N ALA A 240 -8.43 17.33 -16.80
CA ALA A 240 -7.81 18.09 -15.73
C ALA A 240 -8.01 17.41 -14.37
N GLN A 241 -9.18 16.84 -14.11
CA GLN A 241 -9.47 16.09 -12.88
C GLN A 241 -8.66 14.79 -12.77
N ILE A 242 -8.43 14.06 -13.87
CA ILE A 242 -7.54 12.89 -13.91
C ILE A 242 -6.11 13.29 -13.55
N ASN A 243 -5.61 14.41 -14.07
CA ASN A 243 -4.27 14.91 -13.75
C ASN A 243 -4.19 15.42 -12.29
N GLN A 244 -5.24 16.03 -11.75
CA GLN A 244 -5.31 16.37 -10.32
C GLN A 244 -5.19 15.11 -9.46
N ALA A 245 -5.88 14.03 -9.81
CA ALA A 245 -5.78 12.77 -9.10
C ALA A 245 -4.36 12.17 -9.16
N GLN A 246 -3.65 12.35 -10.29
CA GLN A 246 -2.24 12.00 -10.38
C GLN A 246 -1.39 12.80 -9.41
N ALA A 247 -1.55 14.13 -9.35
CA ALA A 247 -0.81 14.97 -8.41
C ALA A 247 -1.13 14.61 -6.95
N LEU A 248 -2.41 14.38 -6.64
CA LEU A 248 -2.84 13.94 -5.31
C LEU A 248 -2.17 12.62 -4.91
N ARG A 249 -2.08 11.66 -5.84
CA ARG A 249 -1.37 10.39 -5.61
C ARG A 249 0.12 10.62 -5.33
N GLU A 250 0.79 11.47 -6.10
CA GLU A 250 2.21 11.80 -5.89
C GLU A 250 2.48 12.60 -4.60
N LEU A 251 1.45 13.27 -4.09
CA LEU A 251 1.47 13.95 -2.79
C LEU A 251 1.06 13.00 -1.63
N GLY A 252 0.69 11.75 -1.92
CA GLY A 252 0.27 10.77 -0.92
C GLY A 252 -1.23 10.79 -0.56
N PHE A 253 -2.03 11.66 -1.17
CA PHE A 253 -3.47 11.76 -0.90
C PHE A 253 -4.27 10.69 -1.65
N TYR A 254 -3.97 9.41 -1.42
CA TYR A 254 -4.54 8.28 -2.19
C TYR A 254 -6.06 8.20 -2.15
N ARG A 255 -6.65 8.45 -0.97
CA ARG A 255 -8.11 8.43 -0.81
C ARG A 255 -8.79 9.54 -1.64
N LEU A 256 -8.25 10.74 -1.63
CA LEU A 256 -8.79 11.84 -2.43
C LEU A 256 -8.60 11.59 -3.94
N ALA A 257 -7.47 10.99 -4.33
CA ALA A 257 -7.24 10.59 -5.71
C ALA A 257 -8.25 9.51 -6.14
N LEU A 258 -8.49 8.49 -5.30
CA LEU A 258 -9.47 7.44 -5.56
C LEU A 258 -10.89 7.99 -5.68
N GLU A 259 -11.33 8.85 -4.75
CA GLU A 259 -12.64 9.49 -4.77
C GLU A 259 -12.85 10.30 -6.06
N LYS A 260 -11.87 11.13 -6.42
CA LYS A 260 -11.91 11.94 -7.64
C LYS A 260 -11.98 11.09 -8.91
N LEU A 261 -11.16 10.04 -9.01
CA LEU A 261 -11.17 9.13 -10.17
C LEU A 261 -12.47 8.35 -10.27
N SER A 262 -13.04 7.91 -9.14
CA SER A 262 -14.33 7.22 -9.13
C SER A 262 -15.45 8.11 -9.67
N LEU A 263 -15.49 9.39 -9.28
CA LEU A 263 -16.45 10.37 -9.80
C LEU A 263 -16.28 10.61 -11.31
N VAL A 264 -15.03 10.74 -11.78
CA VAL A 264 -14.73 10.92 -13.23
C VAL A 264 -15.17 9.69 -14.03
N VAL A 265 -14.83 8.49 -13.57
CA VAL A 265 -15.23 7.23 -14.25
C VAL A 265 -16.74 7.10 -14.30
N GLN A 266 -17.44 7.39 -13.19
CA GLN A 266 -18.90 7.37 -13.14
C GLN A 266 -19.54 8.39 -14.12
N ALA A 267 -19.00 9.60 -14.21
CA ALA A 267 -19.48 10.61 -15.16
C ALA A 267 -19.32 10.17 -16.63
N MET A 268 -18.31 9.32 -16.90
CA MET A 268 -18.04 8.79 -18.25
C MET A 268 -18.75 7.47 -18.58
N GLU A 269 -19.47 6.84 -17.66
CA GLU A 269 -20.14 5.53 -17.89
C GLU A 269 -21.13 5.56 -19.04
N THR A 270 -21.89 6.63 -19.19
CA THR A 270 -22.90 6.79 -20.23
C THR A 270 -22.35 7.27 -21.58
N GLN A 271 -21.04 7.64 -21.61
CA GLN A 271 -20.39 8.13 -22.83
C GLN A 271 -19.85 6.94 -23.64
N PRO A 272 -19.68 7.10 -24.98
CA PRO A 272 -19.04 6.07 -25.80
C PRO A 272 -17.65 5.72 -25.29
N PRO A 273 -17.20 4.46 -25.51
CA PRO A 273 -15.83 4.06 -25.21
C PRO A 273 -14.82 5.01 -25.86
N SER A 274 -13.89 5.55 -25.06
CA SER A 274 -12.88 6.51 -25.52
C SER A 274 -11.53 6.23 -24.85
N ALA A 275 -10.44 6.67 -25.47
CA ALA A 275 -9.12 6.59 -24.90
C ALA A 275 -9.04 7.28 -23.52
N LEU A 276 -9.73 8.42 -23.35
CA LEU A 276 -9.78 9.14 -22.05
C LEU A 276 -10.45 8.30 -20.96
N ARG A 277 -11.53 7.56 -21.29
CA ARG A 277 -12.15 6.64 -20.32
C ARG A 277 -11.22 5.48 -19.95
N ALA A 278 -10.47 4.93 -20.92
CA ALA A 278 -9.46 3.92 -20.64
C ALA A 278 -8.39 4.44 -19.66
N ILE A 279 -7.89 5.66 -19.89
CA ILE A 279 -6.93 6.32 -19.00
C ILE A 279 -7.52 6.51 -17.59
N ALA A 280 -8.76 7.01 -17.48
CA ALA A 280 -9.43 7.21 -16.20
C ALA A 280 -9.55 5.89 -15.41
N LEU A 281 -10.00 4.82 -16.08
CA LEU A 281 -10.11 3.47 -15.49
C LEU A 281 -8.75 2.90 -15.07
N ARG A 282 -7.70 3.09 -15.89
CA ARG A 282 -6.35 2.66 -15.51
C ARG A 282 -5.87 3.40 -14.27
N ARG A 283 -6.02 4.72 -14.24
CA ARG A 283 -5.65 5.54 -13.06
C ARG A 283 -6.45 5.15 -11.82
N LEU A 284 -7.75 4.82 -11.99
CA LEU A 284 -8.59 4.28 -10.91
C LEU A 284 -8.05 2.93 -10.43
N GLY A 285 -7.72 2.01 -11.35
CA GLY A 285 -7.14 0.72 -11.02
C GLY A 285 -5.81 0.85 -10.27
N GLU A 286 -4.94 1.77 -10.69
CA GLU A 286 -3.69 2.08 -9.98
C GLU A 286 -3.96 2.60 -8.56
N ALA A 287 -4.92 3.52 -8.38
CA ALA A 287 -5.30 4.05 -7.07
C ALA A 287 -5.92 2.96 -6.17
N LEU A 288 -6.75 2.08 -6.75
CA LEU A 288 -7.34 0.94 -6.04
C LEU A 288 -6.25 -0.05 -5.58
N ARG A 289 -5.26 -0.36 -6.43
CA ARG A 289 -4.12 -1.20 -6.05
C ARG A 289 -3.37 -0.61 -4.85
N LEU A 290 -3.08 0.68 -4.91
CA LEU A 290 -2.37 1.40 -3.85
C LEU A 290 -3.15 1.47 -2.54
N SER A 291 -4.48 1.44 -2.61
CA SER A 291 -5.35 1.34 -1.43
C SER A 291 -5.63 -0.11 -0.99
N GLY A 292 -4.91 -1.11 -1.55
CA GLY A 292 -5.05 -2.51 -1.20
C GLY A 292 -6.31 -3.21 -1.76
N GLN A 293 -7.11 -2.53 -2.59
CA GLN A 293 -8.33 -3.08 -3.19
C GLN A 293 -8.00 -3.84 -4.49
N LEU A 294 -7.21 -4.92 -4.38
CA LEU A 294 -6.58 -5.60 -5.51
C LEU A 294 -7.57 -6.21 -6.51
N SER A 295 -8.67 -6.80 -6.04
CA SER A 295 -9.72 -7.36 -6.92
C SER A 295 -10.45 -6.27 -7.70
N ALA A 296 -10.77 -5.14 -7.06
CA ALA A 296 -11.38 -3.99 -7.73
C ALA A 296 -10.41 -3.35 -8.72
N SER A 297 -9.12 -3.25 -8.38
CA SER A 297 -8.05 -2.81 -9.27
C SER A 297 -7.99 -3.67 -10.53
N GLN A 298 -7.95 -5.00 -10.38
CA GLN A 298 -7.90 -5.93 -11.51
C GLN A 298 -9.13 -5.78 -12.43
N THR A 299 -10.31 -5.55 -11.86
CA THR A 299 -11.55 -5.34 -12.61
C THR A 299 -11.49 -4.04 -13.43
N ALA A 300 -11.14 -2.91 -12.79
CA ALA A 300 -11.02 -1.62 -13.47
C ALA A 300 -9.95 -1.64 -14.57
N LEU A 301 -8.80 -2.29 -14.31
CA LEU A 301 -7.72 -2.41 -15.29
C LEU A 301 -8.09 -3.31 -16.47
N ARG A 302 -8.83 -4.40 -16.26
CA ARG A 302 -9.33 -5.25 -17.36
C ARG A 302 -10.35 -4.50 -18.22
N GLU A 303 -11.22 -3.69 -17.63
CA GLU A 303 -12.14 -2.83 -18.38
C GLU A 303 -11.36 -1.76 -19.17
N SER A 304 -10.37 -1.11 -18.56
CA SER A 304 -9.47 -0.17 -19.25
C SER A 304 -8.82 -0.80 -20.47
N LEU A 305 -8.25 -2.02 -20.30
CA LEU A 305 -7.60 -2.75 -21.40
C LEU A 305 -8.56 -3.06 -22.54
N ALA A 306 -9.78 -3.48 -22.23
CA ALA A 306 -10.80 -3.77 -23.24
C ALA A 306 -11.15 -2.51 -24.05
N ILE A 307 -11.35 -1.37 -23.40
CA ILE A 307 -11.64 -0.07 -24.04
C ILE A 307 -10.42 0.40 -24.85
N ALA A 308 -9.21 0.30 -24.30
CA ALA A 308 -7.97 0.69 -25.00
C ALA A 308 -7.76 -0.14 -26.27
N ARG A 309 -8.04 -1.45 -26.23
CA ARG A 309 -7.99 -2.33 -27.43
C ARG A 309 -9.07 -1.95 -28.46
N GLN A 310 -10.29 -1.62 -28.00
CA GLN A 310 -11.40 -1.21 -28.88
C GLN A 310 -11.11 0.12 -29.57
N SER A 311 -10.49 1.09 -28.85
CA SER A 311 -10.15 2.41 -29.39
C SER A 311 -8.82 2.43 -30.15
N GLY A 312 -8.06 1.31 -30.22
CA GLY A 312 -6.75 1.25 -30.85
C GLY A 312 -5.65 2.06 -30.18
N ALA A 313 -5.83 2.44 -28.90
CA ALA A 313 -4.89 3.26 -28.14
C ALA A 313 -3.66 2.45 -27.66
N LEU A 314 -2.70 2.20 -28.56
CA LEU A 314 -1.55 1.29 -28.32
C LEU A 314 -0.71 1.67 -27.08
N SER A 315 -0.48 2.97 -26.84
CA SER A 315 0.26 3.42 -25.65
C SER A 315 -0.48 3.08 -24.36
N GLU A 316 -1.83 3.21 -24.38
CA GLU A 316 -2.67 2.90 -23.21
C GLU A 316 -2.78 1.39 -22.98
N ILE A 317 -2.79 0.58 -24.05
CA ILE A 317 -2.72 -0.88 -23.92
C ILE A 317 -1.46 -1.29 -23.16
N SER A 318 -0.28 -0.80 -23.56
CA SER A 318 0.99 -1.11 -22.89
C SER A 318 1.00 -0.64 -21.42
N ALA A 319 0.52 0.58 -21.16
CA ALA A 319 0.46 1.13 -19.82
C ALA A 319 -0.51 0.35 -18.91
N THR A 320 -1.68 -0.05 -19.45
CA THR A 320 -2.66 -0.84 -18.69
C THR A 320 -2.17 -2.25 -18.40
N LEU A 321 -1.47 -2.89 -19.36
CA LEU A 321 -0.83 -4.19 -19.14
C LEU A 321 0.26 -4.14 -18.08
N LEU A 322 1.05 -3.05 -18.04
CA LEU A 322 2.02 -2.83 -16.98
C LEU A 322 1.33 -2.71 -15.60
N SER A 323 0.25 -1.92 -15.51
CA SER A 323 -0.51 -1.76 -14.25
C SER A 323 -1.19 -3.07 -13.81
N LEU A 324 -1.68 -3.90 -14.76
CA LEU A 324 -2.17 -5.25 -14.48
C LEU A 324 -1.07 -6.17 -13.95
N GLY A 325 0.13 -6.10 -14.54
CA GLY A 325 1.30 -6.84 -14.07
C GLY A 325 1.67 -6.48 -12.62
N HIS A 326 1.65 -5.20 -12.27
CA HIS A 326 1.86 -4.76 -10.89
C HIS A 326 0.77 -5.31 -9.94
N THR A 327 -0.50 -5.31 -10.38
CA THR A 327 -1.60 -5.86 -9.56
C THR A 327 -1.47 -7.38 -9.39
N ALA A 328 -1.07 -8.11 -10.45
CA ALA A 328 -0.79 -9.54 -10.37
C ALA A 328 0.39 -9.85 -9.43
N GLN A 329 1.44 -9.03 -9.47
CA GLN A 329 2.57 -9.14 -8.54
C GLN A 329 2.16 -8.87 -7.09
N SER A 330 1.27 -7.89 -6.84
CA SER A 330 0.71 -7.63 -5.52
C SER A 330 -0.22 -8.74 -5.01
N LEU A 331 -0.67 -9.63 -5.88
CA LEU A 331 -1.45 -10.84 -5.58
C LEU A 331 -0.56 -12.09 -5.52
N ASP A 332 0.78 -11.95 -5.51
CA ASP A 332 1.78 -13.01 -5.57
C ASP A 332 1.64 -13.94 -6.80
N ASN A 333 0.89 -13.50 -7.80
CA ASN A 333 0.74 -14.22 -9.07
C ASN A 333 1.88 -13.85 -10.03
N PHE A 334 3.09 -14.28 -9.69
CA PHE A 334 4.33 -13.94 -10.40
C PHE A 334 4.35 -14.45 -11.86
N SER A 335 3.68 -15.57 -12.14
CA SER A 335 3.57 -16.10 -13.51
C SER A 335 2.73 -15.17 -14.38
N GLU A 336 1.55 -14.75 -13.94
CA GLU A 336 0.68 -13.79 -14.65
C GLU A 336 1.38 -12.44 -14.82
N ALA A 337 2.07 -11.95 -13.79
CA ALA A 337 2.83 -10.70 -13.85
C ALA A 337 3.90 -10.76 -14.96
N LYS A 338 4.64 -11.86 -15.06
CA LYS A 338 5.66 -12.08 -16.09
C LYS A 338 5.08 -12.02 -17.50
N ASP A 339 3.95 -12.68 -17.73
CA ASP A 339 3.25 -12.70 -19.01
C ASP A 339 2.70 -11.32 -19.38
N LEU A 340 2.09 -10.60 -18.43
CA LEU A 340 1.56 -9.25 -18.61
C LEU A 340 2.67 -8.24 -18.96
N TYR A 341 3.82 -8.31 -18.32
CA TYR A 341 4.97 -7.46 -18.65
C TYR A 341 5.53 -7.77 -20.05
N ALA A 342 5.54 -9.05 -20.45
CA ALA A 342 5.96 -9.43 -21.81
C ALA A 342 4.97 -8.90 -22.85
N GLU A 343 3.65 -9.01 -22.61
CA GLU A 343 2.61 -8.45 -23.49
C GLU A 343 2.69 -6.92 -23.55
N ALA A 344 2.98 -6.25 -22.43
CA ALA A 344 3.16 -4.80 -22.37
C ALA A 344 4.30 -4.32 -23.28
N ILE A 345 5.43 -5.04 -23.33
CA ILE A 345 6.54 -4.76 -24.24
C ILE A 345 6.13 -5.00 -25.70
N ALA A 346 5.44 -6.12 -25.97
CA ALA A 346 5.01 -6.46 -27.31
C ALA A 346 4.01 -5.44 -27.90
N ALA A 347 3.22 -4.79 -27.05
CA ALA A 347 2.28 -3.73 -27.45
C ALA A 347 2.99 -2.43 -27.90
N ILE A 348 4.29 -2.26 -27.60
CA ILE A 348 5.08 -1.11 -28.05
C ILE A 348 5.52 -1.36 -29.51
N SER A 349 4.70 -0.95 -30.46
CA SER A 349 4.81 -1.30 -31.89
C SER A 349 6.02 -0.72 -32.63
N ASN A 350 6.76 0.23 -32.02
CA ASN A 350 7.90 0.88 -32.66
C ASN A 350 9.20 0.56 -31.92
N PRO A 351 10.17 -0.15 -32.55
CA PRO A 351 11.49 -0.43 -31.94
C PRO A 351 12.26 0.83 -31.51
N GLN A 352 11.91 1.98 -32.09
CA GLN A 352 12.51 3.27 -31.76
C GLN A 352 11.95 3.88 -30.44
N ARG A 353 10.91 3.28 -29.82
CA ARG A 353 10.34 3.69 -28.54
C ARG A 353 10.96 2.97 -27.34
N THR A 354 12.26 2.70 -27.38
CA THR A 354 12.99 1.99 -26.31
C THR A 354 12.84 2.68 -24.93
N LEU A 355 12.70 3.99 -24.92
CA LEU A 355 12.48 4.75 -23.67
C LEU A 355 11.15 4.43 -22.98
N GLN A 356 10.12 3.99 -23.70
CA GLN A 356 8.87 3.52 -23.13
C GLN A 356 8.99 2.11 -22.53
N GLN A 357 10.04 1.37 -22.87
CA GLN A 357 10.28 0.03 -22.33
C GLN A 357 10.98 0.05 -20.98
N VAL A 358 11.74 1.12 -20.64
CA VAL A 358 12.53 1.20 -19.40
C VAL A 358 11.70 0.91 -18.15
N PRO A 359 10.50 1.44 -18.00
CA PRO A 359 9.64 1.13 -16.87
C PRO A 359 9.25 -0.34 -16.75
N ILE A 360 8.89 -0.93 -17.89
CA ILE A 360 8.51 -2.35 -17.93
C ILE A 360 9.73 -3.21 -17.60
N TRP A 361 10.91 -2.82 -18.10
CA TRP A 361 12.17 -3.52 -17.77
C TRP A 361 12.52 -3.40 -16.29
N LEU A 362 12.26 -2.25 -15.63
CA LEU A 362 12.45 -2.10 -14.19
C LEU A 362 11.51 -3.04 -13.43
N SER A 363 10.24 -3.09 -13.79
CA SER A 363 9.28 -4.03 -13.16
C SER A 363 9.65 -5.51 -13.42
N GLN A 364 10.17 -5.83 -14.61
CA GLN A 364 10.70 -7.17 -14.89
C GLN A 364 11.98 -7.46 -14.09
N LEU A 365 12.83 -6.47 -13.86
CA LEU A 365 14.02 -6.60 -13.02
C LEU A 365 13.64 -6.89 -11.57
N ASP A 366 12.69 -6.15 -11.02
CA ASP A 366 12.19 -6.37 -9.65
C ASP A 366 11.54 -7.77 -9.51
N LEU A 367 10.73 -8.17 -10.48
CA LEU A 367 10.14 -9.50 -10.49
C LEU A 367 11.23 -10.60 -10.59
N ALA A 368 12.24 -10.39 -11.43
CA ALA A 368 13.36 -11.34 -11.56
C ALA A 368 14.18 -11.45 -10.27
N ILE A 369 14.36 -10.33 -9.53
CA ILE A 369 15.00 -10.32 -8.22
C ILE A 369 14.13 -11.08 -7.19
N ALA A 370 12.82 -10.84 -7.17
CA ALA A 370 11.90 -11.51 -6.27
C ALA A 370 11.79 -13.03 -6.52
N THR A 371 12.02 -13.48 -7.77
CA THR A 371 11.95 -14.89 -8.18
C THR A 371 13.31 -15.53 -8.41
N ASP A 372 14.41 -14.86 -8.06
CA ASP A 372 15.81 -15.29 -8.27
C ASP A 372 16.13 -15.71 -9.74
N ASP A 373 15.54 -15.02 -10.71
CA ASP A 373 15.77 -15.23 -12.15
C ASP A 373 17.05 -14.51 -12.62
N ALA A 374 18.17 -15.12 -12.29
CA ALA A 374 19.52 -14.65 -12.60
C ALA A 374 19.76 -14.28 -14.07
N ALA A 375 19.20 -15.06 -15.00
CA ALA A 375 19.37 -14.83 -16.43
C ALA A 375 18.69 -13.52 -16.88
N THR A 376 17.49 -13.27 -16.37
CA THR A 376 16.75 -12.03 -16.65
C THR A 376 17.45 -10.82 -16.03
N ILE A 377 17.94 -10.91 -14.79
CA ILE A 377 18.70 -9.84 -14.12
C ILE A 377 19.92 -9.46 -14.97
N THR A 378 20.78 -10.44 -15.32
CA THR A 378 22.02 -10.21 -16.10
C THR A 378 21.74 -9.56 -17.45
N ARG A 379 20.62 -9.89 -18.09
CA ARG A 379 20.20 -9.32 -19.37
C ARG A 379 19.69 -7.89 -19.25
N LEU A 380 18.88 -7.59 -18.21
CA LEU A 380 18.13 -6.33 -18.10
C LEU A 380 18.93 -5.17 -17.56
N TRP A 381 19.78 -5.37 -16.52
CA TRP A 381 20.43 -4.24 -15.87
C TRP A 381 21.32 -3.39 -16.82
N PRO A 382 22.12 -3.98 -17.75
CA PRO A 382 22.92 -3.17 -18.68
C PRO A 382 22.04 -2.51 -19.76
N ALA A 383 20.97 -3.18 -20.18
CA ALA A 383 20.03 -2.61 -21.15
C ALA A 383 19.36 -1.35 -20.59
N ILE A 384 18.88 -1.39 -19.32
CA ILE A 384 18.26 -0.25 -18.63
C ILE A 384 19.29 0.88 -18.49
N GLN A 385 20.49 0.58 -17.99
CA GLN A 385 21.54 1.59 -17.78
C GLN A 385 21.91 2.34 -19.08
N SER A 386 21.94 1.62 -20.21
CA SER A 386 22.29 2.23 -21.49
C SER A 386 21.29 3.31 -21.93
N GLN A 387 20.03 3.21 -21.50
CA GLN A 387 18.98 4.16 -21.86
C GLN A 387 19.01 5.47 -21.05
N PHE A 388 19.59 5.47 -19.85
CA PHE A 388 19.60 6.66 -19.00
C PHE A 388 20.21 7.90 -19.66
N LYS A 389 21.18 7.70 -20.60
CA LYS A 389 21.80 8.80 -21.33
C LYS A 389 20.89 9.44 -22.39
N GLN A 390 19.82 8.74 -22.78
CA GLN A 390 18.89 9.18 -23.80
C GLN A 390 17.61 9.81 -23.22
N ILE A 391 17.36 9.60 -21.92
CA ILE A 391 16.19 10.15 -21.23
C ILE A 391 16.48 11.57 -20.78
N PRO A 392 15.64 12.56 -21.14
CA PRO A 392 15.77 13.91 -20.62
C PRO A 392 15.75 13.91 -19.09
N THR A 393 16.64 14.70 -18.48
CA THR A 393 16.69 14.83 -17.03
C THR A 393 15.40 15.44 -16.50
N SER A 394 14.71 14.70 -15.66
CA SER A 394 13.46 15.09 -14.98
C SER A 394 13.37 14.32 -13.68
N ARG A 395 12.50 14.73 -12.74
CA ARG A 395 12.29 14.00 -11.51
C ARG A 395 12.02 12.50 -11.77
N ILE A 396 11.15 12.18 -12.71
CA ILE A 396 10.83 10.78 -13.08
C ILE A 396 12.07 10.02 -13.55
N ALA A 397 12.91 10.65 -14.38
CA ALA A 397 14.14 10.04 -14.87
C ALA A 397 15.13 9.77 -13.72
N LEU A 398 15.28 10.72 -12.78
CA LEU A 398 16.13 10.56 -11.60
C LEU A 398 15.68 9.40 -10.72
N TYR A 399 14.37 9.31 -10.49
CA TYR A 399 13.82 8.21 -9.69
C TYR A 399 14.00 6.84 -10.34
N ARG A 400 13.89 6.73 -11.67
CA ARG A 400 14.19 5.47 -12.38
C ARG A 400 15.66 5.05 -12.23
N GLN A 401 16.58 6.01 -12.23
CA GLN A 401 18.00 5.73 -12.00
C GLN A 401 18.26 5.26 -10.56
N ILE A 402 17.63 5.91 -9.58
CA ILE A 402 17.74 5.53 -8.15
C ILE A 402 17.12 4.14 -7.94
N HIS A 403 15.94 3.89 -8.51
CA HIS A 403 15.27 2.59 -8.45
C HIS A 403 16.16 1.47 -9.00
N TRP A 404 16.68 1.63 -10.21
CA TRP A 404 17.60 0.67 -10.80
C TRP A 404 18.80 0.36 -9.88
N ALA A 405 19.37 1.39 -9.25
CA ALA A 405 20.50 1.21 -8.33
C ALA A 405 20.05 0.45 -7.07
N ASN A 406 18.93 0.83 -6.46
CA ASN A 406 18.39 0.19 -5.25
C ASN A 406 18.08 -1.29 -5.48
N SER A 407 17.41 -1.65 -6.59
CA SER A 407 17.09 -3.04 -6.93
C SER A 407 18.35 -3.91 -7.01
N LEU A 408 19.41 -3.38 -7.63
CA LEU A 408 20.68 -4.10 -7.75
C LEU A 408 21.48 -4.15 -6.43
N ILE A 409 21.41 -3.11 -5.59
CA ILE A 409 21.99 -3.10 -4.25
C ILE A 409 21.31 -4.17 -3.38
N LYS A 410 19.98 -4.19 -3.38
CA LYS A 410 19.18 -5.20 -2.65
C LYS A 410 19.52 -6.63 -3.09
N PHE A 411 19.58 -6.87 -4.39
CA PHE A 411 19.93 -8.20 -4.92
C PHE A 411 21.32 -8.65 -4.49
N ARG A 412 22.32 -7.74 -4.53
CA ARG A 412 23.68 -8.08 -4.04
C ARG A 412 23.68 -8.45 -2.57
N GLN A 413 22.91 -7.76 -1.75
CA GLN A 413 22.77 -8.05 -0.32
C GLN A 413 22.18 -9.45 -0.08
N GLN A 414 21.14 -9.83 -0.81
CA GLN A 414 20.52 -11.15 -0.73
C GLN A 414 21.51 -12.28 -1.06
N GLN A 415 22.36 -12.09 -2.08
CA GLN A 415 23.38 -13.06 -2.47
C GLN A 415 24.52 -13.21 -1.45
N MET A 416 24.80 -12.19 -0.60
CA MET A 416 25.83 -12.25 0.43
C MET A 416 25.36 -12.99 1.70
N VAL A 417 24.06 -13.04 1.96
CA VAL A 417 23.46 -13.65 3.15
C VAL A 417 23.19 -15.16 2.98
N MET A 418 23.18 -15.68 1.73
CA MET A 418 23.01 -17.13 1.51
C MET A 418 24.25 -17.89 2.01
N PRO A 419 24.12 -18.81 3.00
CA PRO A 419 25.25 -19.63 3.45
C PRO A 419 25.70 -20.50 2.27
N VAL A 420 27.03 -20.59 2.09
CA VAL A 420 27.64 -21.61 1.21
C VAL A 420 27.14 -22.97 1.68
N ALA A 421 26.26 -23.60 0.90
CA ALA A 421 25.66 -24.89 1.26
C ALA A 421 26.75 -25.90 1.59
N ASP A 422 26.56 -26.58 2.72
CA ASP A 422 27.37 -27.68 3.19
C ASP A 422 27.69 -28.67 2.07
N THR A 423 28.94 -29.12 2.03
CA THR A 423 29.50 -30.10 1.13
C THR A 423 28.99 -31.54 1.36
N SER A 424 27.67 -31.71 1.50
CA SER A 424 27.04 -33.03 1.50
C SER A 424 26.13 -33.18 0.26
N GLY A 425 26.72 -33.74 -0.77
CA GLY A 425 26.25 -34.09 -2.07
C GLY A 425 24.78 -34.46 -2.26
N SER A 426 23.92 -33.46 -2.39
CA SER A 426 22.68 -33.61 -3.13
C SER A 426 22.51 -32.37 -4.03
N SER A 427 22.79 -32.57 -5.32
CA SER A 427 22.64 -31.58 -6.38
C SER A 427 21.18 -31.21 -6.55
N LEU A 428 20.72 -30.14 -5.88
CA LEU A 428 19.64 -29.31 -6.37
C LEU A 428 20.30 -28.12 -7.09
N SER A 429 20.16 -28.07 -8.39
CA SER A 429 20.75 -27.10 -9.31
C SER A 429 20.15 -25.71 -9.11
N GLY A 430 20.57 -24.99 -8.06
CA GLY A 430 20.48 -23.55 -7.96
C GLY A 430 21.76 -22.98 -8.56
N SER A 431 21.70 -22.35 -9.72
CA SER A 431 22.83 -21.68 -10.36
C SER A 431 23.19 -20.47 -9.50
N SER A 432 24.24 -20.61 -8.66
CA SER A 432 24.86 -19.44 -8.02
C SER A 432 25.32 -18.51 -9.11
N LEU A 433 24.71 -17.31 -9.20
CA LEU A 433 25.17 -16.27 -10.11
C LEU A 433 26.63 -15.95 -9.79
N ASP A 434 27.47 -15.98 -10.82
CA ASP A 434 28.79 -15.40 -10.73
C ASP A 434 28.60 -13.87 -10.48
N THR A 435 28.93 -13.42 -9.28
CA THR A 435 28.82 -11.98 -8.88
C THR A 435 29.58 -11.04 -9.83
N SER A 436 30.50 -11.58 -10.66
CA SER A 436 31.18 -10.84 -11.71
C SER A 436 30.24 -10.38 -12.85
N SER A 437 29.09 -11.01 -13.01
CA SER A 437 28.08 -10.63 -14.02
C SER A 437 27.22 -9.41 -13.60
N LEU A 438 27.26 -8.99 -12.33
CA LEU A 438 26.55 -7.83 -11.80
C LEU A 438 27.41 -6.54 -11.93
N PRO A 439 26.77 -5.34 -11.93
CA PRO A 439 27.54 -4.10 -11.92
C PRO A 439 28.42 -3.99 -10.68
N SER A 440 29.66 -3.54 -10.84
CA SER A 440 30.53 -3.30 -9.69
C SER A 440 29.96 -2.23 -8.76
N LEU A 441 30.32 -2.25 -7.47
CA LEU A 441 29.93 -1.21 -6.51
C LEU A 441 30.32 0.18 -6.99
N GLU A 442 31.50 0.31 -7.61
CA GLU A 442 31.98 1.57 -8.21
C GLU A 442 31.03 2.07 -9.32
N ARG A 443 30.51 1.17 -10.16
CA ARG A 443 29.58 1.54 -11.24
C ARG A 443 28.24 2.03 -10.68
N LEU A 444 27.73 1.39 -9.63
CA LEU A 444 26.54 1.84 -8.94
C LEU A 444 26.77 3.21 -8.27
N ALA A 445 27.92 3.40 -7.59
CA ALA A 445 28.28 4.66 -6.98
C ALA A 445 28.42 5.79 -8.01
N GLN A 446 29.08 5.54 -9.14
CA GLN A 446 29.19 6.49 -10.25
C GLN A 446 27.82 6.89 -10.81
N GLN A 447 26.91 5.94 -10.99
CA GLN A 447 25.57 6.25 -11.47
C GLN A 447 24.81 7.13 -10.47
N LEU A 448 24.83 6.78 -9.18
CA LEU A 448 24.19 7.56 -8.12
C LEU A 448 24.79 8.97 -7.99
N HIS A 449 26.12 9.08 -8.09
CA HIS A 449 26.78 10.39 -8.09
C HIS A 449 26.33 11.26 -9.27
N HIS A 450 26.24 10.67 -10.47
CA HIS A 450 25.73 11.37 -11.64
C HIS A 450 24.26 11.80 -11.44
N THR A 451 23.43 10.96 -10.82
CA THR A 451 22.04 11.27 -10.49
C THR A 451 21.94 12.43 -9.49
N ILE A 452 22.84 12.51 -8.49
CA ILE A 452 22.92 13.64 -7.55
C ILE A 452 23.22 14.95 -8.30
N GLU A 453 24.19 14.96 -9.21
CA GLU A 453 24.52 16.15 -9.99
C GLU A 453 23.36 16.59 -10.89
N GLN A 454 22.67 15.64 -11.51
CA GLN A 454 21.47 15.94 -12.28
C GLN A 454 20.34 16.53 -11.41
N ALA A 455 20.14 16.02 -10.20
CA ALA A 455 19.13 16.53 -9.26
C ALA A 455 19.47 17.98 -8.85
N ARG A 456 20.73 18.29 -8.60
CA ARG A 456 21.21 19.67 -8.33
C ARG A 456 20.95 20.61 -9.48
N THR A 457 21.17 20.16 -10.72
CA THR A 457 20.91 20.98 -11.91
C THR A 457 19.43 21.33 -12.06
N LEU A 458 18.51 20.46 -11.59
CA LEU A 458 17.08 20.69 -11.57
C LEU A 458 16.57 21.48 -10.34
N ASP A 459 17.45 21.79 -9.36
CA ASP A 459 17.08 22.28 -8.02
C ASP A 459 16.05 21.34 -7.32
N ASP A 460 16.15 20.03 -7.59
CA ASP A 460 15.28 18.99 -7.01
C ASP A 460 15.97 18.35 -5.79
N ARG A 461 15.90 19.05 -4.66
CA ARG A 461 16.52 18.63 -3.38
C ARG A 461 16.00 17.30 -2.87
N ARG A 462 14.76 16.95 -3.20
CA ARG A 462 14.17 15.69 -2.80
C ARG A 462 14.83 14.51 -3.53
N SER A 463 14.98 14.60 -4.87
CA SER A 463 15.73 13.61 -5.65
C SER A 463 17.22 13.58 -5.24
N GLU A 464 17.83 14.74 -4.89
CA GLU A 464 19.19 14.81 -4.37
C GLU A 464 19.31 14.03 -3.05
N SER A 465 18.38 14.24 -2.10
CA SER A 465 18.33 13.51 -0.83
C SER A 465 18.22 12.00 -1.06
N TYR A 466 17.30 11.58 -1.95
CA TYR A 466 17.07 10.16 -2.19
C TYR A 466 18.30 9.48 -2.80
N ALA A 467 18.91 10.07 -3.81
CA ALA A 467 20.14 9.54 -4.42
C ALA A 467 21.33 9.52 -3.43
N MET A 468 21.47 10.55 -2.58
CA MET A 468 22.50 10.60 -1.55
C MET A 468 22.33 9.52 -0.49
N GLY A 469 21.14 9.37 0.04
CA GLY A 469 20.88 8.35 1.05
C GLY A 469 21.07 6.93 0.49
N THR A 470 20.65 6.69 -0.76
CA THR A 470 20.94 5.43 -1.47
C THR A 470 22.43 5.19 -1.66
N LEU A 471 23.19 6.24 -2.00
CA LEU A 471 24.65 6.15 -2.08
C LEU A 471 25.28 5.87 -0.70
N GLY A 472 24.76 6.51 0.35
CA GLY A 472 25.14 6.21 1.74
C GLY A 472 24.89 4.75 2.11
N HIS A 473 23.75 4.18 1.72
CA HIS A 473 23.46 2.75 1.92
C HIS A 473 24.43 1.84 1.17
N LEU A 474 24.81 2.19 -0.06
CA LEU A 474 25.83 1.44 -0.80
C LEU A 474 27.19 1.43 -0.07
N TYR A 475 27.59 2.56 0.52
CA TYR A 475 28.82 2.66 1.31
C TYR A 475 28.70 1.96 2.67
N GLU A 476 27.54 1.96 3.31
CA GLU A 476 27.23 1.16 4.51
C GLU A 476 27.49 -0.33 4.25
N GLN A 477 26.96 -0.88 3.15
CA GLN A 477 27.17 -2.28 2.76
C GLN A 477 28.64 -2.60 2.45
N ASN A 478 29.42 -1.64 2.00
CA ASN A 478 30.84 -1.77 1.72
C ASN A 478 31.72 -1.41 2.94
N GLN A 479 31.14 -1.30 4.14
CA GLN A 479 31.81 -1.03 5.41
C GLN A 479 32.61 0.29 5.43
N GLN A 480 32.25 1.25 4.59
CA GLN A 480 32.85 2.59 4.55
C GLN A 480 32.03 3.55 5.43
N TRP A 481 32.04 3.30 6.73
CA TRP A 481 31.16 3.88 7.74
C TRP A 481 31.13 5.41 7.73
N ALA A 482 32.31 6.06 7.76
CA ALA A 482 32.40 7.53 7.82
C ALA A 482 31.79 8.21 6.57
N ILE A 483 31.99 7.64 5.37
CA ILE A 483 31.41 8.16 4.13
C ILE A 483 29.89 7.92 4.12
N ALA A 484 29.47 6.72 4.51
CA ALA A 484 28.07 6.36 4.62
C ALA A 484 27.33 7.33 5.56
N GLN A 485 27.89 7.61 6.74
CA GLN A 485 27.31 8.52 7.72
C GLN A 485 27.22 9.95 7.16
N GLN A 486 28.29 10.50 6.59
CA GLN A 486 28.30 11.86 6.03
C GLN A 486 27.25 12.05 4.93
N LEU A 487 27.08 11.05 4.04
CA LEU A 487 26.09 11.07 2.97
C LEU A 487 24.66 10.99 3.53
N THR A 488 24.46 10.13 4.53
CA THR A 488 23.16 9.96 5.17
C THR A 488 22.72 11.18 5.96
N ASP A 489 23.64 11.82 6.71
CA ASP A 489 23.38 13.08 7.41
C ASP A 489 22.98 14.20 6.44
N ARG A 490 23.67 14.29 5.30
CA ARG A 490 23.31 15.27 4.28
C ARG A 490 21.98 14.97 3.63
N ALA A 491 21.68 13.70 3.33
CA ALA A 491 20.41 13.26 2.79
C ALA A 491 19.27 13.59 3.76
N LEU A 492 19.44 13.32 5.07
CA LEU A 492 18.46 13.65 6.10
C LEU A 492 18.23 15.17 6.20
N SER A 493 19.31 15.97 6.11
CA SER A 493 19.19 17.43 6.13
C SER A 493 18.35 17.96 4.96
N LEU A 494 18.56 17.43 3.76
CA LEU A 494 17.79 17.79 2.56
C LEU A 494 16.33 17.35 2.65
N SER A 495 16.07 16.13 3.14
CA SER A 495 14.70 15.63 3.28
C SER A 495 13.88 16.44 4.29
N ARG A 496 14.50 16.93 5.36
CA ARG A 496 13.87 17.82 6.35
C ARG A 496 13.53 19.19 5.78
N ILE A 497 14.38 19.76 4.95
CA ILE A 497 14.12 21.06 4.27
C ILE A 497 12.89 20.94 3.36
N GLU A 498 12.76 19.83 2.66
CA GLU A 498 11.66 19.55 1.74
C GLU A 498 10.41 18.95 2.43
N ASN A 499 10.42 18.80 3.75
CA ASN A 499 9.41 18.08 4.53
C ASN A 499 9.14 16.66 3.98
N ALA A 500 10.16 16.03 3.38
CA ALA A 500 10.09 14.69 2.80
C ALA A 500 10.25 13.64 3.91
N THR A 501 9.22 13.46 4.76
CA THR A 501 9.22 12.58 5.93
C THR A 501 9.33 11.10 5.53
N ASP A 502 8.82 10.70 4.32
CA ASP A 502 8.99 9.36 3.74
C ASP A 502 10.46 9.00 3.43
N LEU A 503 11.29 9.99 3.17
CA LEU A 503 12.74 9.83 3.07
C LEU A 503 13.40 9.99 4.43
N SER A 504 12.90 10.92 5.26
CA SER A 504 13.51 11.23 6.55
C SER A 504 13.59 10.02 7.47
N TYR A 505 12.53 9.20 7.60
CA TYR A 505 12.57 8.01 8.44
C TYR A 505 13.59 6.98 7.94
N GLN A 506 13.77 6.85 6.62
CA GLN A 506 14.74 5.92 6.04
C GLN A 506 16.18 6.32 6.40
N TRP A 507 16.48 7.63 6.34
CA TRP A 507 17.79 8.13 6.70
C TRP A 507 18.04 8.11 8.21
N GLN A 508 16.99 8.36 9.03
CA GLN A 508 17.06 8.17 10.48
C GLN A 508 17.35 6.70 10.83
N TRP A 509 16.64 5.77 10.19
CA TRP A 509 16.91 4.34 10.35
C TRP A 509 18.31 3.94 9.93
N GLN A 510 18.78 4.43 8.79
CA GLN A 510 20.15 4.18 8.30
C GLN A 510 21.21 4.72 9.27
N LEU A 511 21.03 5.94 9.82
CA LEU A 511 21.89 6.48 10.85
C LEU A 511 21.89 5.62 12.11
N GLY A 512 20.72 5.11 12.54
CA GLY A 512 20.60 4.18 13.66
C GLY A 512 21.48 2.92 13.47
N ARG A 513 21.45 2.32 12.26
CA ARG A 513 22.31 1.17 11.91
C ARG A 513 23.79 1.53 11.91
N LEU A 514 24.15 2.70 11.37
CA LEU A 514 25.52 3.17 11.33
C LEU A 514 26.08 3.39 12.74
N TRP A 515 25.34 4.07 13.63
CA TRP A 515 25.79 4.30 15.01
C TRP A 515 25.74 3.05 15.90
N LYS A 516 24.88 2.07 15.58
CA LYS A 516 24.85 0.78 16.28
C LYS A 516 26.07 -0.11 15.97
N ASN A 517 26.71 0.08 14.82
CA ASN A 517 27.77 -0.81 14.36
C ASN A 517 29.08 -0.54 15.11
N VAL A 518 29.63 -1.58 15.79
CA VAL A 518 30.84 -1.49 16.61
C VAL A 518 32.11 -1.21 15.80
N ASP A 519 32.12 -1.53 14.50
CA ASP A 519 33.22 -1.25 13.59
C ASP A 519 33.21 0.20 13.08
N ASN A 520 32.17 0.97 13.37
CA ASN A 520 32.09 2.38 13.04
C ASN A 520 32.91 3.19 14.05
N PRO A 521 33.84 4.05 13.61
CA PRO A 521 34.59 4.93 14.50
C PRO A 521 33.71 5.82 15.39
N ASP A 522 32.53 6.17 14.92
CA ASP A 522 31.56 7.02 15.63
C ASP A 522 30.47 6.17 16.35
N TYR A 523 30.77 4.91 16.68
CA TYR A 523 29.87 4.03 17.43
C TYR A 523 29.28 4.71 18.66
N SER A 524 27.94 4.73 18.75
CA SER A 524 27.24 5.33 19.89
C SER A 524 25.85 4.74 20.05
N VAL A 525 25.66 3.93 21.07
CA VAL A 525 24.32 3.36 21.39
C VAL A 525 23.31 4.46 21.67
N ALA A 526 23.72 5.56 22.31
CA ALA A 526 22.81 6.67 22.62
C ALA A 526 22.28 7.36 21.35
N GLN A 527 23.14 7.63 20.37
CA GLN A 527 22.74 8.20 19.08
C GLN A 527 21.93 7.22 18.26
N ALA A 528 22.26 5.92 18.32
CA ALA A 528 21.48 4.89 17.66
C ALA A 528 20.02 4.82 18.19
N LEU A 529 19.87 4.80 19.53
CA LEU A 529 18.54 4.83 20.18
C LEU A 529 17.74 6.07 19.74
N GLU A 530 18.36 7.25 19.76
CA GLU A 530 17.71 8.50 19.33
C GLU A 530 17.28 8.45 17.87
N ALA A 531 18.13 7.95 16.97
CA ALA A 531 17.84 7.86 15.55
C ALA A 531 16.70 6.88 15.24
N TYR A 532 16.69 5.71 15.87
CA TYR A 532 15.58 4.75 15.75
C TYR A 532 14.27 5.32 16.31
N GLN A 533 14.34 6.01 17.46
CA GLN A 533 13.18 6.67 18.05
C GLN A 533 12.60 7.72 17.10
N GLN A 534 13.45 8.60 16.55
CA GLN A 534 13.03 9.59 15.56
C GLN A 534 12.43 8.95 14.30
N ALA A 535 12.98 7.81 13.84
CA ALA A 535 12.42 7.08 12.70
C ALA A 535 10.99 6.59 12.99
N ILE A 536 10.75 6.02 14.17
CA ILE A 536 9.41 5.55 14.59
C ILE A 536 8.43 6.72 14.74
N GLU A 537 8.85 7.84 15.34
CA GLU A 537 8.02 9.05 15.45
C GLU A 537 7.65 9.60 14.07
N THR A 538 8.61 9.63 13.14
CA THR A 538 8.37 10.05 11.76
C THR A 538 7.42 9.09 11.04
N LEU A 539 7.57 7.77 11.22
CA LEU A 539 6.63 6.76 10.73
C LEU A 539 5.22 6.94 11.32
N GLY A 540 5.11 7.32 12.58
CA GLY A 540 3.83 7.62 13.24
C GLY A 540 3.06 8.76 12.56
N LEU A 541 3.77 9.79 12.07
CA LEU A 541 3.17 10.88 11.29
C LEU A 541 2.66 10.41 9.92
N LEU A 542 3.26 9.34 9.38
CA LEU A 542 2.94 8.74 8.09
C LEU A 542 1.89 7.64 8.16
N ARG A 543 1.51 7.21 9.33
CA ARG A 543 0.76 5.99 9.60
C ARG A 543 -0.49 5.83 8.74
N GLY A 544 -1.28 6.89 8.55
CA GLY A 544 -2.48 6.88 7.70
C GLY A 544 -2.18 6.75 6.21
N GLU A 545 -1.01 7.21 5.79
CA GLU A 545 -0.58 7.24 4.39
C GLU A 545 0.17 5.94 4.00
N LEU A 546 1.04 5.43 4.89
CA LEU A 546 1.80 4.21 4.65
C LEU A 546 0.92 2.96 4.57
N SER A 547 -0.15 2.90 5.35
CA SER A 547 -1.09 1.79 5.29
C SER A 547 -1.85 1.72 3.96
N ALA A 548 -1.96 2.86 3.24
CA ALA A 548 -2.54 2.91 1.90
C ALA A 548 -1.55 2.57 0.77
N THR A 549 -0.24 2.50 1.06
CA THR A 549 0.81 2.33 0.03
C THR A 549 1.20 0.88 -0.24
N ASP A 550 0.68 -0.08 0.49
CA ASP A 550 1.04 -1.48 0.32
C ASP A 550 0.48 -2.07 -0.98
N GLY A 551 1.33 -2.46 -1.84
CA GLY A 551 1.02 -3.00 -3.16
C GLY A 551 2.14 -2.82 -4.16
N SER A 552 3.27 -2.25 -3.75
CA SER A 552 4.46 -2.20 -4.59
C SER A 552 5.52 -3.16 -4.08
N ALA A 553 6.21 -3.82 -4.98
CA ALA A 553 7.40 -4.63 -4.68
C ALA A 553 8.51 -3.84 -3.96
N GLN A 554 8.37 -2.52 -3.80
CA GLN A 554 9.36 -1.64 -3.19
C GLN A 554 9.05 -1.23 -1.75
N PHE A 555 7.81 -1.40 -1.27
CA PHE A 555 7.45 -1.10 0.12
C PHE A 555 6.77 -2.31 0.76
N SER A 556 7.56 -3.11 1.46
CA SER A 556 7.06 -4.17 2.33
C SER A 556 7.11 -3.69 3.77
N PHE A 557 6.01 -3.83 4.51
CA PHE A 557 5.97 -3.53 5.94
C PHE A 557 7.04 -4.34 6.69
N GLU A 558 7.20 -5.61 6.33
CA GLU A 558 8.17 -6.52 6.91
C GLU A 558 9.62 -6.13 6.64
N GLU A 559 9.90 -5.55 5.47
CA GLU A 559 11.27 -5.15 5.09
C GLU A 559 11.63 -3.73 5.52
N ASN A 560 10.65 -2.81 5.58
CA ASN A 560 10.92 -1.38 5.69
C ASN A 560 10.40 -0.72 6.98
N VAL A 561 9.49 -1.36 7.71
CA VAL A 561 8.88 -0.79 8.92
C VAL A 561 9.20 -1.64 10.15
N GLU A 562 8.81 -2.89 10.13
CA GLU A 562 8.98 -3.82 11.25
C GLU A 562 10.42 -3.90 11.78
N PRO A 563 11.49 -3.95 10.94
CA PRO A 563 12.88 -4.01 11.41
C PRO A 563 13.29 -2.81 12.26
N ILE A 564 12.72 -1.62 12.03
CA ILE A 564 13.05 -0.40 12.79
C ILE A 564 12.64 -0.58 14.25
N TYR A 565 11.41 -1.06 14.48
CA TYR A 565 10.87 -1.32 15.82
C TYR A 565 11.67 -2.42 16.51
N ARG A 566 11.94 -3.54 15.82
CA ARG A 566 12.69 -4.67 16.39
C ARG A 566 14.13 -4.32 16.74
N GLN A 567 14.80 -3.54 15.90
CA GLN A 567 16.17 -3.07 16.16
C GLN A 567 16.23 -2.11 17.35
N LEU A 568 15.25 -1.21 17.50
CA LEU A 568 15.16 -0.35 18.69
C LEU A 568 14.94 -1.18 19.95
N VAL A 569 13.98 -2.12 19.93
CA VAL A 569 13.69 -2.98 21.08
C VAL A 569 14.91 -3.81 21.45
N GLY A 570 15.60 -4.40 20.46
CA GLY A 570 16.83 -5.15 20.69
C GLY A 570 17.91 -4.33 21.43
N LEU A 571 18.07 -3.05 21.08
CA LEU A 571 19.00 -2.15 21.79
C LEU A 571 18.53 -1.81 23.20
N LEU A 572 17.23 -1.58 23.40
CA LEU A 572 16.66 -1.26 24.72
C LEU A 572 16.80 -2.43 25.70
N LEU A 573 16.68 -3.66 25.23
CA LEU A 573 16.78 -4.89 26.04
C LEU A 573 18.21 -5.33 26.35
N GLN A 574 19.23 -4.73 25.72
CA GLN A 574 20.65 -5.05 25.99
C GLN A 574 21.21 -4.35 27.23
N VAL A 575 20.46 -3.47 27.87
CA VAL A 575 20.90 -2.73 29.06
C VAL A 575 20.97 -3.66 30.27
N ALA A 576 22.10 -3.63 30.97
CA ALA A 576 22.31 -4.46 32.15
C ALA A 576 21.30 -4.14 33.28
N PRO A 577 20.84 -5.15 34.06
CA PRO A 577 19.88 -4.96 35.14
C PRO A 577 20.30 -3.95 36.23
N GLU A 578 21.60 -3.78 36.42
CA GLU A 578 22.19 -2.86 37.42
C GLU A 578 22.18 -1.38 36.94
N SER A 579 21.86 -1.13 35.68
CA SER A 579 21.83 0.23 35.13
C SER A 579 20.64 1.02 35.65
N PRO A 580 20.83 2.30 35.99
CA PRO A 580 19.72 3.18 36.35
C PRO A 580 18.66 3.32 35.24
N ALA A 581 19.03 3.09 33.99
CA ALA A 581 18.15 3.15 32.83
C ALA A 581 17.34 1.87 32.60
N TYR A 582 17.61 0.77 33.32
CA TYR A 582 17.03 -0.54 33.04
C TYR A 582 15.50 -0.52 33.04
N SER A 583 14.88 -0.07 34.14
CA SER A 583 13.41 -0.03 34.25
C SER A 583 12.78 0.86 33.17
N THR A 584 13.35 2.04 32.94
CA THR A 584 12.86 2.97 31.90
C THR A 584 12.97 2.39 30.51
N ASN A 585 14.04 1.62 30.24
CA ASN A 585 14.21 0.98 28.94
C ASN A 585 13.22 -0.17 28.71
N LEU A 586 12.89 -0.94 29.75
CA LEU A 586 11.86 -1.98 29.65
C LEU A 586 10.46 -1.40 29.40
N GLU A 587 10.09 -0.31 30.08
CA GLU A 587 8.84 0.43 29.82
C GLU A 587 8.82 0.99 28.40
N HIS A 588 9.95 1.51 27.94
CA HIS A 588 10.07 2.01 26.56
C HIS A 588 9.96 0.87 25.52
N ALA A 589 10.64 -0.26 25.75
CA ALA A 589 10.54 -1.44 24.90
C ALA A 589 9.10 -1.96 24.78
N GLN A 590 8.37 -2.02 25.92
CA GLN A 590 6.93 -2.34 25.93
C GLN A 590 6.15 -1.38 25.02
N GLY A 591 6.33 -0.07 25.16
CA GLY A 591 5.64 0.95 24.36
C GLY A 591 5.95 0.83 22.85
N VAL A 592 7.20 0.50 22.51
CA VAL A 592 7.62 0.29 21.11
C VAL A 592 6.96 -0.96 20.52
N ILE A 593 6.85 -2.06 21.26
CA ILE A 593 6.16 -3.28 20.82
C ILE A 593 4.66 -3.02 20.63
N GLU A 594 4.02 -2.29 21.54
CA GLU A 594 2.61 -1.91 21.38
C GLU A 594 2.39 -1.03 20.14
N SER A 595 3.33 -0.12 19.85
CA SER A 595 3.30 0.70 18.64
C SER A 595 3.50 -0.13 17.38
N LEU A 596 4.35 -1.17 17.42
CA LEU A 596 4.49 -2.12 16.32
C LEU A 596 3.19 -2.89 16.08
N ARG A 597 2.54 -3.41 17.12
CA ARG A 597 1.24 -4.10 16.99
C ARG A 597 0.17 -3.23 16.34
N LEU A 598 0.15 -1.97 16.73
CA LEU A 598 -0.78 -1.00 16.13
C LEU A 598 -0.46 -0.75 14.65
N ALA A 599 0.83 -0.62 14.30
CA ALA A 599 1.25 -0.47 12.91
C ALA A 599 0.92 -1.71 12.04
N GLU A 600 1.04 -2.92 12.61
CA GLU A 600 0.62 -4.17 11.94
C GLU A 600 -0.90 -4.20 11.66
N LEU A 601 -1.72 -3.78 12.62
CA LEU A 601 -3.17 -3.69 12.44
C LEU A 601 -3.55 -2.66 11.38
N ASP A 602 -2.91 -1.47 11.38
CA ASP A 602 -3.11 -0.47 10.35
C ASP A 602 -2.72 -0.98 8.97
N ASN A 603 -1.59 -1.69 8.88
CA ASN A 603 -1.15 -2.34 7.65
C ASN A 603 -2.15 -3.41 7.17
N TYR A 604 -2.69 -4.23 8.08
CA TYR A 604 -3.69 -5.25 7.76
C TYR A 604 -4.96 -4.65 7.16
N PHE A 605 -5.48 -3.55 7.75
CA PHE A 605 -6.70 -2.89 7.28
C PHE A 605 -6.48 -1.84 6.19
N LYS A 606 -5.24 -1.44 5.94
CA LYS A 606 -4.87 -0.29 5.08
C LYS A 606 -5.56 1.01 5.49
N GLU A 607 -5.84 1.16 6.76
CA GLU A 607 -6.49 2.34 7.37
C GLU A 607 -6.00 2.51 8.81
N ALA A 608 -5.86 3.76 9.30
CA ALA A 608 -5.59 4.02 10.70
C ALA A 608 -6.76 3.56 11.58
N CYS A 609 -6.49 2.64 12.52
CA CYS A 609 -7.55 1.89 13.18
C CYS A 609 -8.14 2.57 14.44
N VAL A 610 -7.35 3.17 15.34
CA VAL A 610 -7.86 3.58 16.68
C VAL A 610 -7.05 4.70 17.33
N ASP A 611 -7.70 5.55 18.14
CA ASP A 611 -7.05 6.45 19.10
C ASP A 611 -6.55 5.67 20.31
N VAL A 612 -5.27 5.79 20.61
CA VAL A 612 -4.56 5.07 21.66
C VAL A 612 -4.80 5.71 23.03
N LYS A 613 -5.15 4.90 24.05
CA LYS A 613 -5.25 5.32 25.45
C LYS A 613 -4.45 4.36 26.33
N SER A 614 -3.54 4.88 27.13
CA SER A 614 -2.79 4.04 28.07
C SER A 614 -3.69 3.51 29.20
N VAL A 615 -3.55 2.24 29.55
CA VAL A 615 -4.29 1.58 30.62
C VAL A 615 -3.32 1.12 31.71
N ASP A 616 -3.61 1.50 32.95
CA ASP A 616 -2.90 1.01 34.14
C ASP A 616 -3.48 -0.36 34.55
N ILE A 617 -2.72 -1.43 34.34
CA ILE A 617 -3.12 -2.79 34.67
C ILE A 617 -3.43 -2.98 36.17
N SER A 618 -2.71 -2.31 37.04
CA SER A 618 -2.88 -2.41 38.49
C SER A 618 -4.26 -1.95 38.96
N ARG A 619 -4.84 -0.99 38.21
CA ARG A 619 -6.21 -0.49 38.44
C ARG A 619 -7.26 -1.30 37.70
N ALA A 620 -6.92 -1.87 36.55
CA ALA A 620 -7.85 -2.63 35.71
C ALA A 620 -8.14 -4.00 36.33
N ASP A 621 -7.10 -4.77 36.63
CA ASP A 621 -7.21 -6.10 37.27
C ASP A 621 -5.96 -6.44 38.09
N PRO A 622 -6.03 -6.34 39.44
CA PRO A 622 -4.89 -6.64 40.30
C PRO A 622 -4.52 -8.13 40.36
N ARG A 623 -5.27 -9.02 39.69
CA ARG A 623 -5.01 -10.46 39.62
C ARG A 623 -4.62 -10.93 38.21
N ALA A 624 -4.26 -10.01 37.35
CA ALA A 624 -3.78 -10.34 36.01
C ALA A 624 -2.26 -10.07 35.89
N ALA A 625 -1.53 -11.00 35.30
CA ALA A 625 -0.16 -10.82 34.84
C ALA A 625 -0.13 -10.65 33.32
N VAL A 626 0.58 -9.65 32.81
CA VAL A 626 0.73 -9.44 31.36
C VAL A 626 2.08 -9.91 30.89
N VAL A 627 2.09 -10.77 29.89
CA VAL A 627 3.26 -11.45 29.34
C VAL A 627 3.46 -10.97 27.90
N TYR A 628 4.44 -10.09 27.67
CA TYR A 628 4.85 -9.68 26.33
C TYR A 628 5.91 -10.65 25.82
N THR A 629 5.67 -11.23 24.66
CA THR A 629 6.68 -12.04 23.96
C THR A 629 7.31 -11.19 22.86
N ILE A 630 8.63 -11.23 22.74
CA ILE A 630 9.40 -10.42 21.79
C ILE A 630 10.40 -11.35 21.08
N VAL A 631 10.14 -11.62 19.80
CA VAL A 631 10.99 -12.45 18.97
C VAL A 631 12.00 -11.58 18.25
N LEU A 632 13.26 -11.64 18.66
CA LEU A 632 14.38 -10.98 17.96
C LEU A 632 15.13 -12.01 17.11
N GLU A 633 16.10 -11.57 16.31
CA GLU A 633 16.81 -12.42 15.37
C GLU A 633 17.50 -13.63 16.03
N ASP A 634 18.13 -13.39 17.18
CA ASP A 634 18.97 -14.34 17.93
C ASP A 634 18.49 -14.68 19.35
N GLN A 635 17.36 -14.07 19.78
CA GLN A 635 16.82 -14.32 21.12
C GLN A 635 15.30 -14.14 21.18
N LEU A 636 14.67 -14.87 22.10
CA LEU A 636 13.30 -14.68 22.52
C LEU A 636 13.31 -14.03 23.91
N SER A 637 12.69 -12.85 24.03
CA SER A 637 12.56 -12.13 25.29
C SER A 637 11.13 -12.11 25.77
N VAL A 638 10.93 -12.26 27.08
CA VAL A 638 9.64 -12.17 27.78
C VAL A 638 9.71 -10.99 28.73
N LEU A 639 8.81 -9.99 28.56
CA LEU A 639 8.59 -8.94 29.56
C LEU A 639 7.36 -9.27 30.38
N LEU A 640 7.56 -9.49 31.67
CA LEU A 640 6.50 -9.76 32.64
C LEU A 640 6.10 -8.46 33.35
N HIS A 641 4.86 -8.04 33.15
CA HIS A 641 4.28 -6.88 33.84
C HIS A 641 3.27 -7.35 34.92
N LEU A 642 3.68 -7.26 36.17
CA LEU A 642 2.86 -7.59 37.32
C LEU A 642 2.26 -6.33 37.95
N PRO A 643 1.04 -6.39 38.55
CA PRO A 643 0.42 -5.25 39.20
C PRO A 643 1.29 -4.68 40.34
N ASN A 644 1.52 -3.36 40.32
CA ASN A 644 2.32 -2.62 41.31
C ASN A 644 3.79 -3.09 41.45
N GLN A 645 4.33 -3.76 40.42
CA GLN A 645 5.74 -4.18 40.37
C GLN A 645 6.40 -3.61 39.11
N PRO A 646 7.73 -3.39 39.13
CA PRO A 646 8.46 -3.02 37.95
C PRO A 646 8.42 -4.19 36.92
N ILE A 647 8.51 -3.87 35.64
CA ILE A 647 8.58 -4.86 34.57
C ILE A 647 9.85 -5.71 34.76
N GLN A 648 9.72 -7.01 34.59
CA GLN A 648 10.82 -7.99 34.66
C GLN A 648 11.09 -8.54 33.26
N GLN A 649 12.36 -8.76 32.93
CA GLN A 649 12.80 -9.34 31.65
C GLN A 649 13.38 -10.73 31.88
N PHE A 650 12.96 -11.67 31.03
CA PHE A 650 13.53 -13.01 30.91
C PHE A 650 13.90 -13.24 29.45
N SER A 651 15.07 -13.78 29.15
CA SER A 651 15.52 -13.98 27.76
C SER A 651 16.09 -15.37 27.57
N THR A 652 15.72 -15.99 26.47
CA THR A 652 16.20 -17.28 26.01
C THR A 652 16.95 -17.10 24.69
N VAL A 653 18.16 -17.64 24.58
CA VAL A 653 18.96 -17.61 23.34
C VAL A 653 18.37 -18.65 22.38
N VAL A 654 17.61 -18.19 21.41
CA VAL A 654 16.97 -19.00 20.38
C VAL A 654 16.69 -18.10 19.18
N SER A 655 16.93 -18.61 17.97
CA SER A 655 16.70 -17.82 16.76
C SER A 655 15.20 -17.66 16.42
N ALA A 656 14.84 -16.58 15.74
CA ALA A 656 13.48 -16.36 15.23
C ALA A 656 13.01 -17.52 14.33
N SER A 657 13.92 -18.13 13.56
CA SER A 657 13.63 -19.28 12.70
C SER A 657 13.30 -20.54 13.50
N GLU A 658 13.99 -20.79 14.62
CA GLU A 658 13.69 -21.92 15.51
C GLU A 658 12.34 -21.74 16.21
N VAL A 659 12.03 -20.52 16.68
CA VAL A 659 10.72 -20.21 17.25
C VAL A 659 9.62 -20.45 16.20
N SER A 660 9.81 -20.00 14.97
CA SER A 660 8.84 -20.18 13.88
C SER A 660 8.66 -21.65 13.50
N ALA A 661 9.76 -22.42 13.44
CA ALA A 661 9.71 -23.85 13.14
C ALA A 661 8.96 -24.63 14.23
N LEU A 662 9.26 -24.37 15.52
CA LEU A 662 8.62 -25.04 16.65
C LEU A 662 7.13 -24.71 16.75
N THR A 663 6.74 -23.46 16.55
CA THR A 663 5.32 -23.05 16.55
C THR A 663 4.54 -23.69 15.40
N SER A 664 5.15 -23.78 14.20
CA SER A 664 4.55 -24.45 13.04
C SER A 664 4.38 -25.94 13.28
N GLN A 665 5.39 -26.59 13.89
CA GLN A 665 5.33 -28.02 14.26
C GLN A 665 4.22 -28.28 15.29
N LEU A 666 4.19 -27.48 16.37
CA LEU A 666 3.13 -27.60 17.40
C LEU A 666 1.74 -27.50 16.76
N ARG A 667 1.52 -26.51 15.89
CA ARG A 667 0.22 -26.31 15.22
C ARG A 667 -0.16 -27.52 14.34
N GLN A 668 0.80 -28.04 13.56
CA GLN A 668 0.57 -29.20 12.70
C GLN A 668 0.21 -30.47 13.53
N ASP A 669 0.83 -30.65 14.68
CA ASP A 669 0.57 -31.80 15.53
C ASP A 669 -0.75 -31.68 16.32
N LEU A 670 -1.12 -30.45 16.76
CA LEU A 670 -2.38 -30.19 17.48
C LEU A 670 -3.63 -30.48 16.63
N VAL A 671 -3.60 -30.29 15.31
CA VAL A 671 -4.76 -30.50 14.42
C VAL A 671 -4.92 -31.96 13.99
N VAL A 672 -4.01 -32.84 14.37
CA VAL A 672 -4.02 -34.29 14.03
C VAL A 672 -4.33 -35.12 15.27
N ARG A 673 -5.58 -35.59 15.40
CA ARG A 673 -6.09 -36.30 16.57
C ARG A 673 -5.26 -37.54 17.03
N SER A 674 -4.53 -38.19 16.11
CA SER A 674 -3.72 -39.38 16.41
C SER A 674 -2.33 -39.06 16.92
N ARG A 675 -1.90 -37.79 16.87
CA ARG A 675 -0.56 -37.38 17.30
C ARG A 675 -0.53 -37.00 18.78
N ARG A 676 0.58 -37.23 19.44
CA ARG A 676 0.89 -36.79 20.80
C ARG A 676 2.21 -36.00 20.88
N GLU A 677 2.91 -35.87 19.77
CA GLU A 677 4.16 -35.17 19.63
C GLU A 677 4.00 -33.65 19.93
N TYR A 678 2.79 -33.15 19.91
CA TYR A 678 2.47 -31.77 20.35
C TYR A 678 2.87 -31.50 21.80
N LEU A 679 2.95 -32.54 22.69
CA LEU A 679 3.37 -32.38 24.09
C LEU A 679 4.82 -31.93 24.20
N ASP A 680 5.72 -32.47 23.37
CA ASP A 680 7.15 -32.12 23.37
C ASP A 680 7.33 -30.66 22.91
N SER A 681 6.64 -30.27 21.80
CA SER A 681 6.68 -28.91 21.31
C SER A 681 6.03 -27.90 22.28
N ALA A 682 4.94 -28.29 22.94
CA ALA A 682 4.26 -27.48 23.95
C ALA A 682 5.11 -27.27 25.20
N ALA A 683 5.84 -28.33 25.65
CA ALA A 683 6.76 -28.26 26.76
C ALA A 683 7.96 -27.35 26.46
N GLN A 684 8.51 -27.44 25.26
CA GLN A 684 9.63 -26.59 24.87
C GLN A 684 9.22 -25.11 24.81
N LEU A 685 8.03 -24.79 24.27
CA LEU A 685 7.52 -23.42 24.29
C LEU A 685 7.20 -22.94 25.72
N TYR A 686 6.71 -23.82 26.59
CA TYR A 686 6.51 -23.51 28.02
C TYR A 686 7.86 -23.14 28.69
N ASP A 687 8.90 -23.90 28.44
CA ASP A 687 10.24 -23.65 28.97
C ASP A 687 10.83 -22.31 28.50
N TRP A 688 10.49 -21.88 27.31
CA TRP A 688 10.94 -20.59 26.77
C TRP A 688 10.12 -19.40 27.27
N LEU A 689 8.80 -19.55 27.41
CA LEU A 689 7.87 -18.44 27.60
C LEU A 689 7.38 -18.26 29.05
N VAL A 690 7.20 -19.34 29.78
CA VAL A 690 6.54 -19.32 31.10
C VAL A 690 7.47 -19.78 32.22
N ALA A 691 8.21 -20.84 32.04
CA ALA A 691 9.05 -21.39 33.11
C ALA A 691 10.01 -20.39 33.76
N PRO A 692 10.70 -19.50 33.00
CA PRO A 692 11.59 -18.51 33.60
C PRO A 692 10.87 -17.48 34.50
N ALA A 693 9.60 -17.21 34.21
CA ALA A 693 8.76 -16.23 34.92
C ALA A 693 7.81 -16.88 35.95
N ARG A 694 7.72 -18.22 35.98
CA ARG A 694 6.73 -18.98 36.76
C ARG A 694 6.71 -18.60 38.24
N GLU A 695 7.87 -18.53 38.89
CA GLU A 695 7.97 -18.19 40.30
C GLU A 695 7.42 -16.78 40.63
N ALA A 696 7.73 -15.80 39.78
CA ALA A 696 7.25 -14.43 39.94
C ALA A 696 5.72 -14.35 39.75
N ILE A 697 5.18 -15.11 38.76
CA ILE A 697 3.75 -15.20 38.51
C ILE A 697 3.02 -15.80 39.72
N ASP A 698 3.51 -16.94 40.25
CA ASP A 698 2.89 -17.62 41.39
C ASP A 698 2.92 -16.75 42.65
N GLN A 699 4.05 -16.07 42.91
CA GLN A 699 4.18 -15.16 44.06
C GLN A 699 3.28 -13.92 43.97
N SER A 700 2.91 -13.49 42.75
CA SER A 700 2.01 -12.34 42.52
C SER A 700 0.55 -12.65 42.85
N GLY A 701 0.16 -13.92 42.93
CA GLY A 701 -1.23 -14.36 43.07
C GLY A 701 -2.09 -14.12 41.84
N ALA A 702 -1.49 -14.03 40.65
CA ALA A 702 -2.21 -13.87 39.40
C ALA A 702 -3.10 -15.10 39.12
N GLU A 703 -4.34 -14.85 38.71
CA GLU A 703 -5.31 -15.87 38.29
C GLU A 703 -5.49 -15.86 36.77
N THR A 704 -5.08 -14.78 36.11
CA THR A 704 -5.21 -14.59 34.67
C THR A 704 -3.86 -14.22 34.06
N LEU A 705 -3.45 -14.94 33.00
CA LEU A 705 -2.33 -14.57 32.16
C LEU A 705 -2.85 -13.92 30.88
N VAL A 706 -2.40 -12.70 30.63
CA VAL A 706 -2.76 -11.92 29.44
C VAL A 706 -1.52 -11.83 28.55
N PHE A 707 -1.57 -12.47 27.39
CA PHE A 707 -0.45 -12.50 26.46
C PHE A 707 -0.56 -11.41 25.40
N VAL A 708 0.56 -10.71 25.17
CA VAL A 708 0.82 -9.87 23.98
C VAL A 708 1.83 -10.64 23.14
N LEU A 709 1.32 -11.33 22.14
CA LEU A 709 2.10 -12.31 21.35
C LEU A 709 2.76 -11.64 20.15
N ASP A 710 3.96 -12.12 19.81
CA ASP A 710 4.79 -11.61 18.71
C ASP A 710 5.03 -12.67 17.64
N GLY A 711 5.01 -12.23 16.36
CA GLY A 711 5.37 -13.05 15.20
C GLY A 711 4.59 -14.37 15.11
N ALA A 712 5.28 -15.48 14.89
CA ALA A 712 4.70 -16.81 14.76
C ALA A 712 3.93 -17.28 16.01
N LEU A 713 4.26 -16.74 17.20
CA LEU A 713 3.60 -17.08 18.47
C LEU A 713 2.12 -16.69 18.49
N GLN A 714 1.68 -15.74 17.67
CA GLN A 714 0.28 -15.32 17.59
C GLN A 714 -0.68 -16.47 17.22
N ASN A 715 -0.19 -17.47 16.53
CA ASN A 715 -0.97 -18.65 16.11
C ASN A 715 -0.92 -19.82 17.09
N VAL A 716 -0.25 -19.65 18.24
CA VAL A 716 -0.13 -20.68 19.28
C VAL A 716 -1.28 -20.54 20.27
N PRO A 717 -2.08 -21.60 20.52
CA PRO A 717 -3.02 -21.59 21.64
C PRO A 717 -2.27 -21.69 22.96
N MET A 718 -2.01 -20.58 23.62
CA MET A 718 -1.25 -20.50 24.89
C MET A 718 -1.83 -21.43 25.97
N ALA A 719 -3.10 -21.80 25.86
CA ALA A 719 -3.76 -22.77 26.72
C ALA A 719 -3.10 -24.17 26.72
N THR A 720 -2.42 -24.53 25.62
CA THR A 720 -1.77 -25.85 25.43
C THR A 720 -0.31 -25.92 25.89
N LEU A 721 0.28 -24.82 26.34
CA LEU A 721 1.62 -24.88 26.94
C LEU A 721 1.63 -25.90 28.08
N TYR A 722 2.69 -26.75 28.16
CA TYR A 722 2.71 -27.93 29.00
C TYR A 722 3.94 -27.90 29.89
N ASP A 723 3.78 -28.06 31.22
CA ASP A 723 4.87 -28.02 32.21
C ASP A 723 5.52 -29.38 32.45
N GLY A 724 5.14 -30.40 31.70
CA GLY A 724 5.53 -31.82 31.88
C GLY A 724 4.49 -32.64 32.63
N GLU A 725 3.55 -32.03 33.34
CA GLU A 725 2.49 -32.69 34.08
C GLU A 725 1.09 -32.18 33.67
N ARG A 726 0.93 -30.88 33.47
CA ARG A 726 -0.34 -30.21 33.22
C ARG A 726 -0.24 -29.15 32.14
N PHE A 727 -1.39 -28.85 31.48
CA PHE A 727 -1.52 -27.72 30.58
C PHE A 727 -1.67 -26.41 31.36
N LEU A 728 -1.17 -25.31 30.79
CA LEU A 728 -1.21 -23.99 31.40
C LEU A 728 -2.64 -23.54 31.77
N ILE A 729 -3.63 -23.97 30.96
CA ILE A 729 -5.06 -23.67 31.19
C ILE A 729 -5.58 -24.31 32.50
N GLU A 730 -4.95 -25.35 33.02
CA GLU A 730 -5.32 -25.98 34.28
C GLU A 730 -5.00 -25.10 35.49
N ASP A 731 -3.99 -24.23 35.35
CA ASP A 731 -3.56 -23.34 36.43
C ASP A 731 -4.15 -21.92 36.28
N TYR A 732 -4.17 -21.37 35.06
CA TYR A 732 -4.52 -19.96 34.81
C TYR A 732 -5.66 -19.79 33.79
N SER A 733 -6.42 -18.71 33.93
CA SER A 733 -7.27 -18.18 32.84
C SER A 733 -6.37 -17.50 31.82
N ILE A 734 -6.63 -17.67 30.51
CA ILE A 734 -5.79 -17.14 29.45
C ILE A 734 -6.57 -16.22 28.56
N ALA A 735 -5.98 -15.06 28.27
CA ALA A 735 -6.48 -14.10 27.30
C ALA A 735 -5.35 -13.57 26.43
N LEU A 736 -5.67 -13.11 25.23
CA LEU A 736 -4.76 -12.43 24.34
C LEU A 736 -5.16 -10.96 24.19
N THR A 737 -4.18 -10.09 23.98
CA THR A 737 -4.42 -8.70 23.61
C THR A 737 -3.37 -8.22 22.63
N PRO A 738 -3.72 -7.34 21.67
CA PRO A 738 -2.72 -6.70 20.82
C PRO A 738 -1.85 -5.67 21.57
N GLY A 739 -2.28 -5.21 22.77
CA GLY A 739 -1.56 -4.28 23.63
C GLY A 739 -2.47 -3.70 24.69
N LEU A 740 -1.90 -3.23 25.81
CA LEU A 740 -2.67 -2.57 26.87
C LEU A 740 -3.25 -1.23 26.44
N THR A 741 -2.58 -0.54 25.51
CA THR A 741 -3.02 0.77 24.98
C THR A 741 -4.28 0.69 24.12
N LEU A 742 -4.62 -0.48 23.61
CA LEU A 742 -5.81 -0.74 22.79
C LEU A 742 -7.01 -1.25 23.60
N LEU A 743 -6.85 -1.40 24.91
CA LEU A 743 -7.87 -1.94 25.80
C LEU A 743 -8.73 -0.83 26.42
N ASN A 744 -10.01 -1.16 26.65
CA ASN A 744 -10.89 -0.41 27.54
C ASN A 744 -11.46 -1.39 28.59
N PRO A 745 -10.62 -1.87 29.54
CA PRO A 745 -11.06 -2.86 30.51
C PRO A 745 -12.08 -2.25 31.47
N ARG A 746 -13.27 -2.80 31.45
CA ARG A 746 -14.34 -2.49 32.39
C ARG A 746 -15.04 -3.79 32.75
N THR A 747 -15.42 -3.92 34.00
CA THR A 747 -16.28 -4.99 34.47
C THR A 747 -17.64 -4.88 33.79
N TRP A 748 -18.12 -5.98 33.26
CA TRP A 748 -19.38 -6.04 32.53
C TRP A 748 -20.60 -5.97 33.44
N GLY A 749 -21.52 -5.04 33.18
CA GLY A 749 -22.81 -4.94 33.87
C GLY A 749 -23.81 -5.95 33.30
N ARG A 750 -24.06 -7.04 34.04
CA ARG A 750 -24.89 -8.19 33.65
C ARG A 750 -26.40 -7.99 33.74
N SER A 751 -26.86 -6.82 34.21
CA SER A 751 -28.31 -6.59 34.47
C SER A 751 -29.17 -6.58 33.20
N ASN A 752 -28.61 -6.58 31.98
CA ASN A 752 -29.35 -6.48 30.72
C ASN A 752 -28.67 -7.30 29.59
N LEU A 753 -28.36 -8.57 29.83
CA LEU A 753 -27.83 -9.45 28.79
C LEU A 753 -28.81 -9.60 27.64
N ARG A 754 -28.37 -9.21 26.44
CA ARG A 754 -29.10 -9.33 25.19
C ARG A 754 -28.17 -9.79 24.09
N ALA A 755 -28.58 -10.81 23.31
CA ALA A 755 -27.74 -11.35 22.25
C ALA A 755 -28.40 -11.20 20.87
N LEU A 756 -27.60 -10.87 19.86
CA LEU A 756 -27.88 -11.10 18.46
C LEU A 756 -27.15 -12.38 18.06
N ILE A 757 -27.89 -13.37 17.60
CA ILE A 757 -27.38 -14.68 17.21
C ILE A 757 -27.66 -14.86 15.71
N ALA A 758 -26.61 -15.01 14.91
CA ALA A 758 -26.71 -15.27 13.46
C ALA A 758 -26.04 -16.60 13.12
N GLY A 759 -26.66 -17.43 12.29
CA GLY A 759 -26.09 -18.74 12.00
C GLY A 759 -26.57 -19.38 10.70
N MET A 760 -25.77 -20.33 10.20
CA MET A 760 -26.03 -21.12 9.01
C MET A 760 -26.01 -22.61 9.36
N THR A 761 -27.07 -23.33 9.10
CA THR A 761 -27.18 -24.78 9.29
C THR A 761 -27.12 -25.55 7.97
N GLU A 762 -27.58 -24.92 6.89
CA GLU A 762 -27.70 -25.53 5.57
C GLU A 762 -26.44 -25.36 4.72
N SER A 763 -26.17 -26.29 3.80
CA SER A 763 -25.10 -26.21 2.81
C SER A 763 -25.32 -25.06 1.84
N ARG A 764 -24.29 -24.25 1.63
CA ARG A 764 -24.30 -23.12 0.71
C ARG A 764 -22.96 -22.98 -0.01
N GLN A 765 -22.98 -22.50 -1.25
CA GLN A 765 -21.80 -22.21 -2.08
C GLN A 765 -20.78 -23.37 -2.16
N GLY A 766 -21.26 -24.62 -2.06
CA GLY A 766 -20.39 -25.81 -2.10
C GLY A 766 -19.77 -26.20 -0.75
N LEU A 767 -20.07 -25.45 0.33
CA LEU A 767 -19.61 -25.76 1.68
C LEU A 767 -20.57 -26.75 2.37
N SER A 768 -20.02 -27.56 3.29
CA SER A 768 -20.77 -28.57 4.03
C SER A 768 -21.82 -27.97 4.98
N PRO A 769 -22.92 -28.65 5.29
CA PRO A 769 -23.86 -28.17 6.28
C PRO A 769 -23.25 -28.22 7.70
N LEU A 770 -23.70 -27.31 8.58
CA LEU A 770 -23.33 -27.22 10.00
C LEU A 770 -24.55 -27.54 10.90
N PRO A 771 -24.99 -28.80 11.00
CA PRO A 771 -26.25 -29.18 11.65
C PRO A 771 -26.26 -28.86 13.16
N TYR A 772 -25.08 -28.81 13.82
CA TYR A 772 -25.01 -28.53 15.25
C TYR A 772 -25.11 -27.06 15.62
N VAL A 773 -25.05 -26.14 14.63
CA VAL A 773 -25.32 -24.70 14.85
C VAL A 773 -26.73 -24.51 15.42
N ALA A 774 -27.74 -25.29 15.01
CA ALA A 774 -29.07 -25.23 15.61
C ALA A 774 -29.01 -25.51 17.12
N ARG A 775 -28.25 -26.53 17.54
CA ARG A 775 -28.06 -26.90 18.96
C ARG A 775 -27.26 -25.86 19.73
N GLU A 776 -26.25 -25.26 19.08
CA GLU A 776 -25.50 -24.14 19.63
C GLU A 776 -26.45 -22.96 19.94
N VAL A 777 -27.30 -22.57 18.99
CA VAL A 777 -28.29 -21.50 19.18
C VAL A 777 -29.28 -21.86 20.31
N GLU A 778 -29.80 -23.07 20.38
CA GLU A 778 -30.68 -23.52 21.46
C GLU A 778 -30.06 -23.34 22.85
N LYS A 779 -28.78 -23.72 23.02
CA LYS A 779 -28.04 -23.54 24.28
C LYS A 779 -27.86 -22.08 24.65
N ILE A 780 -27.49 -21.20 23.67
CA ILE A 780 -27.35 -19.78 23.93
C ILE A 780 -28.69 -19.13 24.35
N VAL A 781 -29.78 -19.49 23.67
CA VAL A 781 -31.13 -18.99 23.95
C VAL A 781 -31.62 -19.41 25.35
N ALA A 782 -31.23 -20.60 25.83
CA ALA A 782 -31.53 -21.05 27.18
C ALA A 782 -30.86 -20.18 28.25
N GLU A 783 -29.60 -19.76 28.02
CA GLU A 783 -28.83 -18.95 28.97
C GLU A 783 -29.11 -17.44 28.86
N ILE A 784 -29.52 -16.95 27.65
CA ILE A 784 -29.77 -15.52 27.40
C ILE A 784 -31.23 -15.33 26.91
N PRO A 785 -32.15 -15.10 27.82
CA PRO A 785 -33.58 -15.02 27.48
C PRO A 785 -33.96 -13.85 26.55
N ARG A 786 -33.17 -12.79 26.52
CA ARG A 786 -33.35 -11.64 25.61
C ARG A 786 -32.46 -11.77 24.40
N HIS A 787 -33.01 -12.24 23.29
CA HIS A 787 -32.21 -12.48 22.10
C HIS A 787 -32.99 -12.14 20.81
N THR A 788 -32.21 -11.98 19.72
CA THR A 788 -32.68 -11.95 18.33
C THR A 788 -31.94 -13.04 17.58
N VAL A 789 -32.63 -13.91 16.87
CA VAL A 789 -32.02 -15.01 16.11
C VAL A 789 -32.28 -14.82 14.62
N LEU A 790 -31.21 -14.95 13.82
CA LEU A 790 -31.18 -14.94 12.37
C LEU A 790 -30.57 -16.26 11.90
N LEU A 791 -31.38 -17.23 11.45
CA LEU A 791 -30.88 -18.52 10.96
C LEU A 791 -31.15 -18.69 9.46
N ASP A 792 -30.21 -19.31 8.76
CA ASP A 792 -30.28 -19.69 7.36
C ASP A 792 -30.80 -18.52 6.49
N GLN A 793 -31.99 -18.66 5.85
CA GLN A 793 -32.56 -17.65 4.96
C GLN A 793 -32.79 -16.29 5.63
N GLN A 794 -32.84 -16.22 6.95
CA GLN A 794 -32.93 -14.96 7.69
C GLN A 794 -31.58 -14.31 7.92
N PHE A 795 -30.50 -15.05 7.82
CA PHE A 795 -29.13 -14.53 8.00
C PHE A 795 -28.61 -13.95 6.68
N THR A 796 -29.14 -12.82 6.25
CA THR A 796 -28.59 -12.02 5.12
C THR A 796 -27.81 -10.83 5.61
N GLN A 797 -26.93 -10.27 4.75
CA GLN A 797 -26.18 -9.06 5.08
C GLN A 797 -27.11 -7.93 5.54
N ASN A 798 -28.23 -7.70 4.83
CA ASN A 798 -29.17 -6.63 5.16
C ASN A 798 -29.85 -6.89 6.50
N ALA A 799 -30.34 -8.11 6.75
CA ALA A 799 -31.01 -8.46 8.02
C ALA A 799 -30.05 -8.32 9.22
N LEU A 800 -28.77 -8.73 9.06
CA LEU A 800 -27.73 -8.52 10.08
C LEU A 800 -27.53 -7.03 10.35
N SER A 801 -27.38 -6.21 9.31
CA SER A 801 -27.21 -4.76 9.42
C SER A 801 -28.41 -4.07 10.09
N GLU A 802 -29.63 -4.46 9.75
CA GLU A 802 -30.85 -3.93 10.38
C GLU A 802 -30.99 -4.34 11.85
N ALA A 803 -30.70 -5.61 12.17
CA ALA A 803 -30.74 -6.08 13.57
C ALA A 803 -29.71 -5.34 14.44
N LEU A 804 -28.51 -5.12 13.91
CA LEU A 804 -27.47 -4.33 14.58
C LEU A 804 -27.91 -2.87 14.79
N LYS A 805 -28.58 -2.23 13.84
CA LYS A 805 -29.03 -0.83 13.92
C LYS A 805 -30.26 -0.63 14.80
N SER A 806 -31.16 -1.59 14.85
CA SER A 806 -32.50 -1.45 15.48
C SER A 806 -32.49 -1.62 16.98
N THR A 807 -31.57 -2.41 17.54
CA THR A 807 -31.54 -2.77 18.94
C THR A 807 -30.11 -2.93 19.43
N LEU A 808 -29.80 -2.44 20.65
CA LEU A 808 -28.49 -2.64 21.27
C LEU A 808 -28.34 -4.09 21.72
N HIS A 809 -27.37 -4.77 21.12
CA HIS A 809 -26.96 -6.12 21.48
C HIS A 809 -25.54 -6.12 22.02
N PRO A 810 -25.35 -6.16 23.36
CA PRO A 810 -24.01 -6.26 23.95
C PRO A 810 -23.26 -7.53 23.52
N ILE A 811 -23.97 -8.57 23.17
CA ILE A 811 -23.41 -9.81 22.63
C ILE A 811 -23.84 -9.97 21.17
N VAL A 812 -22.87 -10.20 20.30
CA VAL A 812 -23.08 -10.60 18.91
C VAL A 812 -22.42 -11.95 18.70
N HIS A 813 -23.21 -12.97 18.35
CA HIS A 813 -22.73 -14.33 18.11
C HIS A 813 -23.01 -14.72 16.66
N ILE A 814 -21.98 -15.09 15.91
CA ILE A 814 -22.08 -15.48 14.50
C ILE A 814 -21.50 -16.89 14.34
N ALA A 815 -22.36 -17.85 13.99
CA ALA A 815 -22.04 -19.27 13.79
C ALA A 815 -22.21 -19.64 12.31
N THR A 816 -21.14 -19.63 11.53
CA THR A 816 -21.17 -19.87 10.08
C THR A 816 -19.81 -20.33 9.57
N HIS A 817 -19.69 -20.60 8.26
CA HIS A 817 -18.40 -20.73 7.63
C HIS A 817 -17.70 -19.36 7.52
N GLY A 818 -16.40 -19.33 7.75
CA GLY A 818 -15.59 -18.13 7.61
C GLY A 818 -14.14 -18.48 7.30
N GLN A 819 -13.49 -17.59 6.56
CA GLN A 819 -12.07 -17.66 6.28
C GLN A 819 -11.38 -16.43 6.86
N PHE A 820 -10.28 -16.64 7.55
CA PHE A 820 -9.41 -15.58 8.07
C PHE A 820 -8.03 -15.70 7.41
N GLY A 821 -7.72 -14.73 6.54
CA GLY A 821 -6.48 -14.70 5.78
C GLY A 821 -5.49 -13.65 6.28
N SER A 822 -4.34 -13.55 5.62
CA SER A 822 -3.30 -12.54 5.88
C SER A 822 -3.73 -11.11 5.55
N THR A 823 -4.80 -10.94 4.80
CA THR A 823 -5.32 -9.64 4.37
C THR A 823 -6.79 -9.49 4.74
N ALA A 824 -7.23 -8.24 4.87
CA ALA A 824 -8.63 -7.93 5.13
C ALA A 824 -9.56 -8.36 3.98
N GLU A 825 -9.04 -8.46 2.75
CA GLU A 825 -9.77 -8.93 1.57
C GLU A 825 -10.05 -10.42 1.59
N GLU A 826 -9.10 -11.22 2.10
CA GLU A 826 -9.21 -12.68 2.23
C GLU A 826 -10.06 -13.10 3.42
N THR A 827 -10.31 -12.16 4.34
CA THR A 827 -11.08 -12.43 5.57
C THR A 827 -12.55 -12.14 5.35
N HIS A 828 -13.38 -13.20 5.40
CA HIS A 828 -14.82 -13.12 5.18
C HIS A 828 -15.63 -14.15 5.97
N LEU A 829 -16.90 -13.87 6.16
CA LEU A 829 -17.91 -14.76 6.72
C LEU A 829 -19.01 -15.06 5.67
N LEU A 830 -19.55 -16.27 5.69
CA LEU A 830 -20.65 -16.66 4.81
C LEU A 830 -21.99 -16.26 5.43
N ALA A 831 -22.76 -15.42 4.73
CA ALA A 831 -24.18 -15.20 4.97
C ALA A 831 -25.01 -15.96 3.93
N TRP A 832 -26.32 -15.99 4.09
CA TRP A 832 -27.21 -16.71 3.18
C TRP A 832 -27.11 -16.20 1.73
N ASP A 833 -27.03 -14.89 1.56
CA ASP A 833 -27.04 -14.22 0.27
C ASP A 833 -25.64 -14.05 -0.34
N ARG A 834 -24.60 -13.91 0.47
CA ARG A 834 -23.24 -13.64 -0.02
C ARG A 834 -22.15 -13.84 1.05
N LEU A 835 -20.90 -13.78 0.61
CA LEU A 835 -19.75 -13.58 1.50
C LEU A 835 -19.73 -12.12 1.97
N ILE A 836 -19.53 -11.89 3.27
CA ILE A 836 -19.38 -10.57 3.89
C ILE A 836 -17.92 -10.44 4.32
N ASN A 837 -17.20 -9.48 3.77
CA ASN A 837 -15.81 -9.27 4.13
C ASN A 837 -15.67 -8.58 5.50
N VAL A 838 -14.47 -8.67 6.09
CA VAL A 838 -14.20 -8.15 7.43
C VAL A 838 -14.42 -6.65 7.57
N ARG A 839 -14.16 -5.86 6.51
CA ARG A 839 -14.39 -4.40 6.53
C ARG A 839 -15.89 -4.09 6.59
N GLU A 840 -16.70 -4.82 5.83
CA GLU A 840 -18.17 -4.68 5.87
C GLU A 840 -18.72 -5.05 7.25
N ILE A 841 -18.20 -6.13 7.86
CA ILE A 841 -18.58 -6.54 9.22
C ILE A 841 -18.23 -5.43 10.21
N ALA A 842 -17.00 -4.90 10.15
CA ALA A 842 -16.57 -3.81 11.02
C ALA A 842 -17.43 -2.55 10.84
N GLN A 843 -17.74 -2.16 9.61
CA GLN A 843 -18.61 -1.01 9.32
C GLN A 843 -20.04 -1.20 9.87
N MET A 844 -20.62 -2.40 9.73
CA MET A 844 -21.94 -2.70 10.27
C MET A 844 -21.96 -2.63 11.80
N LEU A 845 -20.89 -3.11 12.45
CA LEU A 845 -20.74 -3.08 13.90
C LEU A 845 -20.48 -1.65 14.42
N GLN A 846 -19.66 -0.85 13.71
CA GLN A 846 -19.38 0.56 14.03
C GLN A 846 -20.59 1.50 13.84
N ALA A 847 -21.46 1.23 12.87
CA ALA A 847 -22.65 2.05 12.64
C ALA A 847 -23.56 2.16 13.88
N ASN A 848 -23.36 1.27 14.86
CA ASN A 848 -24.01 1.29 16.17
C ASN A 848 -23.36 2.25 17.20
N LEU A 849 -22.10 2.65 17.01
CA LEU A 849 -21.35 3.46 17.99
C LEU A 849 -21.88 4.89 18.15
N GLY A 850 -22.75 5.37 17.24
CA GLY A 850 -23.46 6.66 17.39
C GLY A 850 -24.47 6.69 18.56
N SER A 851 -24.83 5.55 19.15
CA SER A 851 -25.78 5.40 20.27
C SER A 851 -25.12 4.68 21.46
N ARG A 852 -24.25 5.30 22.18
CA ARG A 852 -23.80 5.07 23.58
C ARG A 852 -23.57 3.65 24.14
N ALA A 853 -23.60 2.54 23.37
CA ALA A 853 -23.32 1.21 23.91
C ALA A 853 -22.35 0.43 23.02
N ASP A 854 -21.21 0.08 23.60
CA ASP A 854 -20.17 -0.75 22.98
C ASP A 854 -20.65 -2.21 22.90
N ILE A 855 -20.16 -2.97 21.88
CA ILE A 855 -20.29 -4.42 21.87
C ILE A 855 -19.35 -4.96 22.94
N GLU A 856 -19.92 -5.65 23.93
CA GLU A 856 -19.13 -6.21 25.04
C GLU A 856 -18.44 -7.51 24.64
N LEU A 857 -19.11 -8.35 23.82
CA LEU A 857 -18.60 -9.63 23.38
C LEU A 857 -19.04 -9.93 21.95
N LEU A 858 -18.10 -10.11 21.06
CA LEU A 858 -18.27 -10.68 19.72
C LEU A 858 -17.80 -12.14 19.75
N VAL A 859 -18.67 -13.08 19.38
CA VAL A 859 -18.30 -14.49 19.24
C VAL A 859 -18.35 -14.86 17.76
N LEU A 860 -17.22 -15.35 17.25
CA LEU A 860 -17.07 -15.83 15.89
C LEU A 860 -16.87 -17.35 15.93
N SER A 861 -18.00 -18.07 15.93
CA SER A 861 -18.05 -19.55 15.80
C SER A 861 -17.99 -19.89 14.31
N ALA A 862 -16.86 -19.56 13.66
CA ALA A 862 -16.66 -19.69 12.22
C ALA A 862 -15.30 -20.37 12.00
N CYS A 863 -15.26 -21.37 11.14
CA CYS A 863 -14.13 -22.28 11.04
C CYS A 863 -13.65 -22.48 9.62
N GLU A 864 -12.72 -21.66 9.21
CA GLU A 864 -11.61 -22.07 8.37
C GLU A 864 -10.50 -21.04 8.50
N THR A 865 -9.70 -21.20 9.56
CA THR A 865 -8.43 -20.47 9.57
C THR A 865 -7.58 -21.03 8.46
N ALA A 866 -7.16 -20.15 7.56
CA ALA A 866 -6.33 -20.49 6.44
C ALA A 866 -5.20 -21.45 6.87
N SER A 867 -5.11 -22.54 6.20
CA SER A 867 -4.07 -23.54 6.39
C SER A 867 -2.70 -22.88 6.17
N GLY A 868 -1.97 -22.60 7.26
CA GLY A 868 -0.57 -22.21 7.22
C GLY A 868 -0.26 -20.71 7.25
N ASP A 869 -1.25 -19.81 7.30
CA ASP A 869 -1.00 -18.38 7.31
C ASP A 869 -0.58 -17.87 8.70
N GLN A 870 0.61 -17.26 8.79
CA GLN A 870 1.18 -16.73 10.03
C GLN A 870 0.40 -15.53 10.60
N ARG A 871 -0.46 -14.88 9.79
CA ARG A 871 -1.20 -13.66 10.14
C ARG A 871 -2.70 -13.84 10.34
N ALA A 872 -3.22 -15.06 10.28
CA ALA A 872 -4.66 -15.32 10.47
C ALA A 872 -5.19 -14.82 11.83
N ALA A 873 -4.36 -14.90 12.89
CA ALA A 873 -4.71 -14.37 14.20
C ALA A 873 -4.82 -12.83 14.22
N LEU A 874 -4.08 -12.11 13.35
CA LEU A 874 -4.22 -10.67 13.17
C LEU A 874 -5.60 -10.32 12.57
N GLY A 875 -6.12 -11.15 11.67
CA GLY A 875 -7.46 -10.98 11.11
C GLY A 875 -8.52 -10.98 12.20
N LEU A 876 -8.45 -11.94 13.12
CA LEU A 876 -9.38 -12.04 14.25
C LEU A 876 -9.23 -10.86 15.24
N ALA A 877 -8.00 -10.51 15.61
CA ALA A 877 -7.69 -9.37 16.46
C ALA A 877 -8.13 -8.04 15.82
N GLY A 878 -7.92 -7.92 14.53
CA GLY A 878 -8.31 -6.75 13.77
C GLY A 878 -9.82 -6.55 13.69
N VAL A 879 -10.59 -7.63 13.48
CA VAL A 879 -12.07 -7.58 13.57
C VAL A 879 -12.50 -7.06 14.94
N ALA A 880 -11.92 -7.60 16.02
CA ALA A 880 -12.21 -7.17 17.39
C ALA A 880 -12.01 -5.66 17.59
N VAL A 881 -10.82 -5.17 17.24
CA VAL A 881 -10.42 -3.77 17.42
C VAL A 881 -11.26 -2.84 16.53
N LYS A 882 -11.39 -3.17 15.25
CA LYS A 882 -12.08 -2.31 14.28
C LYS A 882 -13.59 -2.31 14.46
N ALA A 883 -14.19 -3.43 14.90
CA ALA A 883 -15.60 -3.51 15.23
C ALA A 883 -15.95 -2.72 16.52
N GLY A 884 -14.95 -2.24 17.28
CA GLY A 884 -15.17 -1.63 18.59
C GLY A 884 -15.69 -2.59 19.64
N ALA A 885 -15.53 -3.90 19.41
CA ALA A 885 -15.88 -4.94 20.37
C ALA A 885 -14.84 -4.97 21.51
N ARG A 886 -15.27 -4.99 22.75
CA ARG A 886 -14.34 -5.05 23.91
C ARG A 886 -13.61 -6.37 24.02
N SER A 887 -14.33 -7.45 23.66
CA SER A 887 -13.79 -8.80 23.63
C SER A 887 -14.29 -9.52 22.40
N THR A 888 -13.42 -10.34 21.82
CA THR A 888 -13.82 -11.28 20.73
C THR A 888 -13.36 -12.69 21.12
N LEU A 889 -14.29 -13.63 21.06
CA LEU A 889 -14.01 -15.06 21.15
C LEU A 889 -14.01 -15.64 19.74
N GLY A 890 -12.93 -16.26 19.33
CA GLY A 890 -12.81 -16.89 18.02
C GLY A 890 -11.99 -18.18 18.07
N SER A 891 -11.80 -18.83 16.93
CA SER A 891 -11.05 -20.09 16.81
C SER A 891 -9.83 -19.95 15.91
N LEU A 892 -8.74 -20.62 16.27
CA LEU A 892 -7.47 -20.63 15.54
C LEU A 892 -7.40 -21.64 14.37
N TRP A 893 -8.31 -22.61 14.31
CA TRP A 893 -8.44 -23.61 13.24
C TRP A 893 -9.85 -24.15 13.14
N ALA A 894 -10.13 -24.91 12.06
CA ALA A 894 -11.40 -25.59 11.84
C ALA A 894 -11.78 -26.52 12.99
N ILE A 895 -12.93 -26.30 13.58
CA ILE A 895 -13.43 -26.99 14.75
C ILE A 895 -14.48 -28.04 14.39
N ASN A 896 -14.62 -29.06 15.24
CA ASN A 896 -15.67 -30.02 15.11
C ASN A 896 -17.01 -29.40 15.54
N ASP A 897 -18.01 -29.40 14.66
CA ASP A 897 -19.32 -28.77 14.84
C ASP A 897 -20.03 -29.22 16.14
N GLU A 898 -19.97 -30.53 16.47
CA GLU A 898 -20.55 -31.09 17.70
C GLU A 898 -19.84 -30.59 18.97
N ALA A 899 -18.49 -30.65 18.97
CA ALA A 899 -17.70 -30.19 20.10
C ALA A 899 -17.89 -28.71 20.35
N THR A 900 -18.05 -27.92 19.27
CA THR A 900 -18.31 -26.47 19.32
C THR A 900 -19.62 -26.17 20.02
N ALA A 901 -20.72 -26.87 19.65
CA ALA A 901 -22.02 -26.69 20.30
C ALA A 901 -21.95 -27.01 21.81
N GLU A 902 -21.17 -28.03 22.22
CA GLU A 902 -20.93 -28.33 23.64
C GLU A 902 -20.12 -27.22 24.33
N PHE A 903 -18.99 -26.82 23.74
CA PHE A 903 -18.14 -25.77 24.27
C PHE A 903 -18.90 -24.45 24.45
N VAL A 904 -19.62 -23.98 23.45
CA VAL A 904 -20.37 -22.73 23.48
C VAL A 904 -21.45 -22.78 24.56
N GLY A 905 -22.14 -23.91 24.70
CA GLY A 905 -23.11 -24.09 25.77
C GLY A 905 -22.49 -23.91 27.17
N TYR A 906 -21.34 -24.56 27.44
CA TYR A 906 -20.63 -24.41 28.70
C TYR A 906 -20.07 -22.99 28.89
N PHE A 907 -19.56 -22.37 27.84
CA PHE A 907 -19.06 -20.98 27.90
C PHE A 907 -20.16 -20.00 28.31
N TYR A 908 -21.34 -20.04 27.70
CA TYR A 908 -22.46 -19.14 28.04
C TYR A 908 -23.06 -19.45 29.42
N GLU A 909 -23.14 -20.73 29.81
CA GLU A 909 -23.54 -21.14 31.17
C GLU A 909 -22.64 -20.49 32.22
N GLN A 910 -21.32 -20.54 32.03
CA GLN A 910 -20.37 -19.93 32.98
C GLN A 910 -20.35 -18.40 32.87
N LEU A 911 -20.46 -17.84 31.67
CA LEU A 911 -20.47 -16.40 31.43
C LEU A 911 -21.63 -15.68 32.15
N THR A 912 -22.77 -16.35 32.33
CA THR A 912 -23.95 -15.80 33.04
C THR A 912 -23.82 -15.87 34.57
N GLN A 913 -22.87 -16.64 35.10
CA GLN A 913 -22.68 -16.77 36.56
C GLN A 913 -22.10 -15.50 37.22
N PRO A 914 -22.59 -15.04 38.36
CA PRO A 914 -22.05 -13.86 39.07
C PRO A 914 -20.57 -14.01 39.40
N GLY A 915 -19.76 -12.98 39.11
CA GLY A 915 -18.34 -12.92 39.47
C GLY A 915 -17.38 -13.67 38.49
N VAL A 916 -17.87 -14.37 37.52
CA VAL A 916 -17.02 -15.08 36.54
C VAL A 916 -16.60 -14.13 35.42
N SER A 917 -15.31 -13.87 35.22
CA SER A 917 -14.82 -13.08 34.08
C SER A 917 -14.95 -13.82 32.74
N ARG A 918 -14.79 -13.10 31.60
CA ARG A 918 -14.84 -13.74 30.28
C ARG A 918 -13.73 -14.78 30.10
N ALA A 919 -12.51 -14.48 30.60
CA ALA A 919 -11.39 -15.42 30.57
C ALA A 919 -11.63 -16.63 31.48
N ALA A 920 -12.25 -16.43 32.65
CA ALA A 920 -12.62 -17.53 33.54
C ALA A 920 -13.71 -18.42 32.92
N ALA A 921 -14.72 -17.84 32.25
CA ALA A 921 -15.75 -18.60 31.54
C ALA A 921 -15.15 -19.45 30.40
N LEU A 922 -14.22 -18.87 29.62
CA LEU A 922 -13.46 -19.59 28.61
C LEU A 922 -12.68 -20.76 29.19
N ARG A 923 -11.91 -20.51 30.24
CA ARG A 923 -11.14 -21.56 30.95
C ARG A 923 -12.03 -22.71 31.40
N LEU A 924 -13.14 -22.40 32.08
CA LEU A 924 -14.05 -23.43 32.61
C LEU A 924 -14.67 -24.27 31.51
N ALA A 925 -15.03 -23.67 30.35
CA ALA A 925 -15.52 -24.38 29.19
C ALA A 925 -14.43 -25.27 28.57
N GLN A 926 -13.19 -24.81 28.46
CA GLN A 926 -12.05 -25.60 27.95
C GLN A 926 -11.72 -26.77 28.89
N LEU A 927 -11.68 -26.55 30.21
CA LEU A 927 -11.45 -27.60 31.20
C LEU A 927 -12.58 -28.65 31.20
N ARG A 928 -13.81 -28.24 30.91
CA ARG A 928 -14.93 -29.19 30.78
C ARG A 928 -14.72 -30.16 29.64
N LEU A 929 -14.25 -29.66 28.47
CA LEU A 929 -13.90 -30.52 27.32
C LEU A 929 -12.65 -31.35 27.57
N LEU A 930 -11.60 -30.76 28.17
CA LEU A 930 -10.36 -31.49 28.52
C LEU A 930 -10.61 -32.70 29.42
N ASN A 931 -11.56 -32.58 30.38
CA ASN A 931 -11.93 -33.63 31.30
C ASN A 931 -12.96 -34.65 30.75
N ASP A 932 -13.47 -34.42 29.54
CA ASP A 932 -14.38 -35.34 28.86
C ASP A 932 -13.58 -36.33 27.98
N PRO A 933 -13.65 -37.63 28.20
CA PRO A 933 -12.90 -38.62 27.42
C PRO A 933 -13.14 -38.54 25.90
N GLN A 934 -14.28 -38.00 25.46
CA GLN A 934 -14.59 -37.82 24.04
C GLN A 934 -13.83 -36.64 23.44
N TYR A 935 -13.57 -35.58 24.22
CA TYR A 935 -13.06 -34.28 23.78
C TYR A 935 -11.73 -33.90 24.42
N GLN A 936 -11.06 -34.80 25.15
CA GLN A 936 -9.82 -34.52 25.90
C GLN A 936 -8.63 -34.10 25.02
N HIS A 937 -8.63 -34.44 23.71
CA HIS A 937 -7.56 -34.00 22.79
C HIS A 937 -7.64 -32.49 22.52
N PRO A 938 -6.50 -31.75 22.50
CA PRO A 938 -6.47 -30.32 22.31
C PRO A 938 -7.16 -29.78 21.03
N ILE A 939 -7.27 -30.61 20.00
CA ILE A 939 -8.00 -30.25 18.76
C ILE A 939 -9.41 -29.71 19.04
N TYR A 940 -10.07 -30.15 20.14
CA TYR A 940 -11.44 -29.83 20.47
C TYR A 940 -11.60 -28.62 21.38
N TRP A 941 -10.65 -28.33 22.29
CA TRP A 941 -10.78 -27.28 23.29
C TRP A 941 -9.76 -26.15 23.14
N ALA A 942 -8.61 -26.42 22.53
CA ALA A 942 -7.53 -25.44 22.42
C ALA A 942 -7.73 -24.34 21.36
N PRO A 943 -8.51 -24.50 20.27
CA PRO A 943 -8.64 -23.48 19.26
C PRO A 943 -9.30 -22.19 19.75
N TYR A 944 -10.12 -22.26 20.80
CA TYR A 944 -10.86 -21.12 21.28
C TYR A 944 -9.96 -20.12 22.03
N THR A 945 -9.96 -18.88 21.55
CA THR A 945 -9.11 -17.80 22.05
C THR A 945 -9.94 -16.56 22.33
N LEU A 946 -9.74 -15.95 23.49
CA LEU A 946 -10.32 -14.68 23.88
C LEU A 946 -9.34 -13.55 23.59
N LEU A 947 -9.75 -12.60 22.76
CA LEU A 947 -9.00 -11.42 22.37
C LEU A 947 -9.63 -10.16 22.99
N GLY A 948 -8.80 -9.25 23.54
CA GLY A 948 -9.25 -7.99 24.11
C GLY A 948 -9.46 -8.04 25.62
N SER A 949 -10.55 -7.47 26.13
CA SER A 949 -10.80 -7.44 27.58
C SER A 949 -11.18 -8.81 28.12
N TRP A 950 -10.47 -9.26 29.16
CA TRP A 950 -10.68 -10.56 29.81
C TRP A 950 -11.69 -10.49 30.98
N LEU A 951 -12.08 -9.26 31.45
CA LEU A 951 -12.93 -8.98 32.59
C LEU A 951 -14.41 -9.24 32.37
#